data_3c99db65b7fac1ee69e7870e9f454a9f
#
_entry.id   3c99db65b7fac1ee69e7870e9f454a9f
#
_cell.length_a   1.000
_cell.length_b   1.000
_cell.length_c   1.000
_cell.angle_alpha   90.00
_cell.angle_beta   90.00
_cell.angle_gamma   90.00
#
_symmetry.space_group_name_H-M   'P 1'
#
loop_
_entity.id
_entity.type
_entity.pdbx_description
1 polymer ?
#
loop_
_entity_poly.entity_id
_entity_poly.type
_entity_poly.pdbx_seq_one_letter_code
_entity_poly.pdbx_strand_id
1 'polypeptide(L)'
;MLTPIVRAALGALCGLPLAAVAQTAAQSDSATSARAATPGASAVQTVDAPPLEPVVVTAQRAPQALADAIPQTTVFDAQDIAAHPGADLATLLAFAPGAQIVRNGGPGANTTMFLRGAQSTQSLVLIDGVRVDSASLGTAQLSQLPLDQIERVEVVNGNVSSLYGSGAIGGVVQVFTKDGGNHPPRFNFSVGIGSYGTQTQQAGVSGRLDGDGNTTFSVSIAREKDNGFSALDPARKPNANPNANGYLNESITAALRHRFNDRWDAGVSYFQSNGNNSYDNAWGAPTDVNNLYSRVQQVRAFANGKLTDWWTSHVSVATGNDRSQSALNGVYTDHFNTDNRQYTWQNDFRIAPDHRVQAGYERLDQQFMSNVYSAPQRHVNSGWLRYAGRVGRQQFQASVRRDQYSDFGGANSYYVGYGIDLTDRWKVTASYSDAFRAPTFNDLYYPMAGNPSILPERSHSIEAALQYASDAVGVVRVTAFQTRYSNLIDYRPDARSFYYIAQNVGRAKVQGLEGSWQGHVGATDVRVAATLQNPIDETQNRDLDRRARRFASMAVSRPFGGWRVGGEWLVSGARTDAGGERLGGYGIVNLSARYDITKSWYVSARIDNLFDKDYELAYAYNTPKRGAYVTLGWQQR
;
A
#
# COMPACT_ATOMS: atom_id res chain seq x y z
N MET A 1 -12.36 9.24 19.72
CA MET A 1 -12.20 10.61 20.22
C MET A 1 -10.85 11.14 19.77
N LEU A 2 -10.86 12.24 19.00
CA LEU A 2 -9.61 12.91 18.60
C LEU A 2 -8.88 13.42 19.84
N THR A 3 -7.55 13.36 19.83
CA THR A 3 -6.76 14.09 20.79
C THR A 3 -7.02 15.60 20.60
N PRO A 4 -7.00 16.41 21.64
CA PRO A 4 -7.29 17.87 21.54
C PRO A 4 -6.40 18.62 20.54
N ILE A 5 -5.20 18.13 20.27
CA ILE A 5 -4.25 18.72 19.32
C ILE A 5 -4.77 18.67 17.87
N VAL A 6 -5.36 17.54 17.45
CA VAL A 6 -5.90 17.40 16.08
C VAL A 6 -7.15 18.25 15.87
N ARG A 7 -7.99 18.39 16.89
CA ARG A 7 -9.16 19.28 16.84
C ARG A 7 -8.79 20.76 16.76
N ALA A 8 -7.74 21.19 17.47
CA ALA A 8 -7.27 22.57 17.43
C ALA A 8 -6.68 22.94 16.07
N ALA A 9 -5.92 22.02 15.43
CA ALA A 9 -5.34 22.26 14.12
C ALA A 9 -6.39 22.31 12.99
N LEU A 10 -7.43 21.46 13.07
CA LEU A 10 -8.52 21.45 12.09
C LEU A 10 -9.51 22.61 12.27
N GLY A 11 -9.74 23.06 13.52
CA GLY A 11 -10.57 24.23 13.80
C GLY A 11 -10.00 25.55 13.30
N ALA A 12 -8.68 25.68 13.25
CA ALA A 12 -8.00 26.87 12.73
C ALA A 12 -8.11 27.03 11.20
N LEU A 13 -8.32 25.93 10.46
CA LEU A 13 -8.48 25.94 9.00
C LEU A 13 -9.88 26.34 8.52
N CYS A 14 -10.91 26.21 9.37
CA CYS A 14 -12.29 26.54 9.02
C CYS A 14 -12.69 28.00 9.27
N GLY A 15 -11.82 28.82 9.85
CA GLY A 15 -12.16 30.14 10.37
C GLY A 15 -11.60 31.36 9.63
N LEU A 16 -11.01 31.23 8.45
CA LEU A 16 -10.51 32.37 7.68
C LEU A 16 -11.61 32.94 6.77
N PRO A 17 -12.03 34.21 6.94
CA PRO A 17 -12.96 34.85 6.03
C PRO A 17 -12.26 35.17 4.70
N LEU A 18 -12.88 34.78 3.57
CA LEU A 18 -12.53 35.25 2.24
C LEU A 18 -12.79 36.77 2.16
N ALA A 19 -11.75 37.57 2.39
CA ALA A 19 -11.78 38.99 2.06
C ALA A 19 -11.40 39.13 0.58
N ALA A 20 -12.38 39.55 -0.22
CA ALA A 20 -12.19 39.93 -1.62
C ALA A 20 -11.31 41.19 -1.70
N VAL A 21 -10.20 41.09 -2.41
CA VAL A 21 -9.45 42.27 -2.86
C VAL A 21 -9.65 42.41 -4.36
N ALA A 22 -10.56 43.32 -4.71
CA ALA A 22 -10.62 43.96 -6.03
C ALA A 22 -9.96 45.33 -5.92
N GLN A 23 -9.10 45.65 -6.87
CA GLN A 23 -8.68 46.97 -7.36
C GLN A 23 -7.20 46.93 -7.76
N THR A 24 -6.66 47.53 -8.78
CA THR A 24 -7.09 48.43 -9.85
C THR A 24 -5.98 48.41 -10.90
N ALA A 25 -6.37 48.51 -12.16
CA ALA A 25 -5.46 48.72 -13.30
C ALA A 25 -4.91 50.15 -13.31
N ALA A 26 -3.66 50.33 -13.60
CA ALA A 26 -3.13 51.58 -14.13
C ALA A 26 -2.16 51.31 -15.27
N GLN A 27 -2.48 51.88 -16.40
CA GLN A 27 -1.73 51.89 -17.66
C GLN A 27 -0.47 52.76 -17.52
N SER A 28 0.61 52.40 -18.22
CA SER A 28 1.48 53.40 -18.83
C SER A 28 2.11 52.82 -20.11
N ASP A 29 1.82 53.47 -21.20
CA ASP A 29 2.44 53.31 -22.52
C ASP A 29 3.93 53.66 -22.52
N SER A 30 4.72 52.91 -23.31
CA SER A 30 5.76 53.53 -24.12
C SER A 30 6.18 52.61 -25.26
N ALA A 31 5.95 53.06 -26.48
CA ALA A 31 6.38 52.48 -27.72
C ALA A 31 7.90 52.70 -27.92
N THR A 32 8.60 51.74 -28.55
CA THR A 32 9.61 52.07 -29.57
C THR A 32 10.05 50.84 -30.41
N SER A 33 9.82 51.01 -31.69
CA SER A 33 10.53 50.56 -32.89
C SER A 33 10.84 49.07 -33.14
N ALA A 34 10.20 48.61 -34.20
CA ALA A 34 10.50 47.43 -34.99
C ALA A 34 11.87 47.47 -35.66
N ARG A 35 12.56 46.32 -35.67
CA ARG A 35 13.55 45.99 -36.67
C ARG A 35 13.34 44.54 -37.14
N ALA A 36 12.97 44.40 -38.40
CA ALA A 36 12.79 43.13 -39.08
C ALA A 36 14.10 42.33 -39.12
N ALA A 37 14.03 41.04 -38.76
CA ALA A 37 15.06 40.06 -39.04
C ALA A 37 14.40 38.81 -39.65
N THR A 38 14.98 38.35 -40.72
CA THR A 38 14.67 37.22 -41.61
C THR A 38 14.50 35.88 -40.85
N PRO A 39 13.64 34.98 -41.31
CA PRO A 39 13.43 33.69 -40.62
C PRO A 39 14.57 32.71 -40.93
N GLY A 40 15.43 32.50 -39.94
CA GLY A 40 16.34 31.37 -39.90
C GLY A 40 15.61 30.11 -39.43
N ALA A 41 15.83 29.01 -40.14
CA ALA A 41 15.30 27.70 -39.80
C ALA A 41 15.63 27.33 -38.34
N SER A 42 14.61 27.24 -37.49
CA SER A 42 14.73 26.73 -36.12
C SER A 42 15.06 25.23 -36.20
N ALA A 43 16.29 24.89 -35.86
CA ALA A 43 16.61 23.52 -35.49
C ALA A 43 15.73 23.14 -34.29
N VAL A 44 14.97 22.07 -34.43
CA VAL A 44 14.25 21.43 -33.32
C VAL A 44 15.34 20.98 -32.35
N GLN A 45 15.53 21.71 -31.26
CA GLN A 45 16.29 21.23 -30.13
C GLN A 45 15.50 20.05 -29.55
N THR A 46 15.98 18.85 -29.77
CA THR A 46 15.63 17.70 -28.95
C THR A 46 16.05 18.06 -27.53
N VAL A 47 15.06 18.37 -26.67
CA VAL A 47 15.28 18.46 -25.25
C VAL A 47 15.59 17.03 -24.82
N ASP A 48 16.87 16.71 -24.62
CA ASP A 48 17.26 15.47 -23.95
C ASP A 48 16.58 15.49 -22.58
N ALA A 49 15.67 14.56 -22.37
CA ALA A 49 15.08 14.34 -21.05
C ALA A 49 16.24 14.05 -20.08
N PRO A 50 16.27 14.68 -18.88
CA PRO A 50 17.30 14.38 -17.91
C PRO A 50 17.31 12.87 -17.65
N PRO A 51 18.49 12.25 -17.49
CA PRO A 51 18.57 10.83 -17.17
C PRO A 51 17.75 10.57 -15.92
N LEU A 52 16.85 9.59 -15.98
CA LEU A 52 16.04 9.18 -14.83
C LEU A 52 17.00 8.78 -13.70
N GLU A 53 16.89 9.45 -12.56
CA GLU A 53 17.57 8.97 -11.36
C GLU A 53 17.13 7.53 -11.10
N PRO A 54 18.07 6.60 -10.83
CA PRO A 54 17.72 5.21 -10.62
C PRO A 54 16.75 5.12 -9.44
N VAL A 55 15.55 4.63 -9.69
CA VAL A 55 14.54 4.41 -8.62
C VAL A 55 15.14 3.42 -7.62
N VAL A 56 15.41 3.89 -6.41
CA VAL A 56 15.96 3.09 -5.33
C VAL A 56 14.83 2.46 -4.54
N VAL A 57 14.87 1.14 -4.40
CA VAL A 57 13.92 0.37 -3.59
C VAL A 57 14.59 -0.12 -2.33
N THR A 58 13.86 -0.10 -1.23
CA THR A 58 14.31 -0.59 0.08
C THR A 58 13.54 -1.82 0.56
N ALA A 59 12.60 -2.27 -0.28
CA ALA A 59 11.73 -3.42 0.02
C ALA A 59 12.47 -4.76 0.20
N GLN A 60 13.81 -4.79 0.10
CA GLN A 60 14.64 -5.92 0.49
C GLN A 60 15.51 -5.62 1.73
N ARG A 61 15.03 -4.70 2.59
CA ARG A 61 15.74 -4.22 3.78
C ARG A 61 17.10 -3.56 3.49
N ALA A 62 17.42 -3.27 2.23
CA ALA A 62 18.61 -2.55 1.81
C ALA A 62 18.33 -1.76 0.52
N PRO A 63 18.87 -0.55 0.37
CA PRO A 63 18.74 0.24 -0.86
C PRO A 63 19.37 -0.49 -2.05
N GLN A 64 18.62 -0.62 -3.15
CA GLN A 64 19.10 -1.13 -4.43
C GLN A 64 18.35 -0.47 -5.58
N ALA A 65 18.93 -0.43 -6.78
CA ALA A 65 18.21 0.02 -7.95
C ALA A 65 17.06 -0.93 -8.29
N LEU A 66 15.90 -0.40 -8.69
CA LEU A 66 14.74 -1.20 -9.09
C LEU A 66 15.08 -2.19 -10.20
N ALA A 67 15.91 -1.78 -11.17
CA ALA A 67 16.38 -2.62 -12.26
C ALA A 67 17.23 -3.82 -11.80
N ASP A 68 17.80 -3.75 -10.58
CA ASP A 68 18.60 -4.83 -10.00
C ASP A 68 17.82 -5.79 -9.12
N ALA A 69 16.54 -5.49 -8.84
CA ALA A 69 15.71 -6.35 -8.03
C ALA A 69 15.45 -7.70 -8.73
N ILE A 70 15.78 -8.83 -8.07
CA ILE A 70 15.43 -10.16 -8.58
C ILE A 70 13.92 -10.43 -8.38
N PRO A 71 13.30 -10.25 -7.20
CA PRO A 71 11.85 -10.32 -7.06
C PRO A 71 11.15 -9.21 -7.85
N GLN A 72 9.95 -9.49 -8.35
CA GLN A 72 9.09 -8.46 -8.92
C GLN A 72 8.83 -7.38 -7.88
N THR A 73 9.30 -6.18 -8.14
CA THR A 73 9.14 -5.01 -7.27
C THR A 73 8.48 -3.88 -8.05
N THR A 74 7.49 -3.24 -7.46
CA THR A 74 6.80 -2.08 -8.03
C THR A 74 6.91 -0.91 -7.06
N VAL A 75 7.19 0.28 -7.58
CA VAL A 75 7.25 1.51 -6.80
C VAL A 75 6.15 2.45 -7.28
N PHE A 76 5.38 2.97 -6.35
CA PHE A 76 4.51 4.11 -6.54
C PHE A 76 5.13 5.30 -5.83
N ASP A 77 5.52 6.28 -6.58
CA ASP A 77 6.17 7.49 -6.07
C ASP A 77 5.16 8.61 -5.76
N ALA A 78 5.66 9.75 -5.33
CA ALA A 78 4.83 10.91 -5.01
C ALA A 78 4.01 11.43 -6.22
N GLN A 79 4.45 11.20 -7.45
CA GLN A 79 3.71 11.58 -8.67
C GLN A 79 2.55 10.63 -8.93
N ASP A 80 2.75 9.33 -8.78
CA ASP A 80 1.68 8.32 -8.84
C ASP A 80 0.60 8.61 -7.78
N ILE A 81 1.03 8.90 -6.55
CA ILE A 81 0.13 9.23 -5.44
C ILE A 81 -0.66 10.51 -5.71
N ALA A 82 0.00 11.54 -6.23
CA ALA A 82 -0.66 12.82 -6.55
C ALA A 82 -1.69 12.71 -7.70
N ALA A 83 -1.62 11.66 -8.51
CA ALA A 83 -2.62 11.38 -9.53
C ALA A 83 -3.96 10.87 -8.94
N HIS A 84 -3.98 10.45 -7.66
CA HIS A 84 -5.13 9.86 -6.97
C HIS A 84 -5.56 10.66 -5.72
N PRO A 85 -5.88 11.95 -5.83
CA PRO A 85 -6.23 12.77 -4.66
C PRO A 85 -7.49 12.22 -3.98
N GLY A 86 -7.46 12.10 -2.64
CA GLY A 86 -8.57 11.58 -1.85
C GLY A 86 -8.81 10.07 -2.01
N ALA A 87 -7.85 9.32 -2.52
CA ALA A 87 -7.92 7.86 -2.57
C ALA A 87 -7.21 7.22 -1.37
N ASP A 88 -7.55 5.99 -1.08
CA ASP A 88 -6.85 5.15 -0.11
C ASP A 88 -5.75 4.28 -0.77
N LEU A 89 -4.93 3.66 0.07
CA LEU A 89 -3.86 2.79 -0.39
C LEU A 89 -4.36 1.65 -1.30
N ALA A 90 -5.54 1.08 -1.02
CA ALA A 90 -6.08 -0.03 -1.79
C ALA A 90 -6.37 0.36 -3.26
N THR A 91 -6.81 1.59 -3.49
CA THR A 91 -7.03 2.12 -4.85
C THR A 91 -5.73 2.13 -5.65
N LEU A 92 -4.62 2.59 -5.04
CA LEU A 92 -3.30 2.60 -5.68
C LEU A 92 -2.78 1.19 -5.95
N LEU A 93 -2.95 0.27 -4.98
CA LEU A 93 -2.49 -1.11 -5.10
C LEU A 93 -3.18 -1.90 -6.21
N ALA A 94 -4.37 -1.49 -6.67
CA ALA A 94 -5.04 -2.11 -7.82
C ALA A 94 -4.24 -1.98 -9.13
N PHE A 95 -3.25 -1.08 -9.19
CA PHE A 95 -2.33 -0.92 -10.31
C PHE A 95 -1.02 -1.69 -10.15
N ALA A 96 -0.81 -2.40 -9.04
CA ALA A 96 0.35 -3.27 -8.87
C ALA A 96 0.16 -4.60 -9.64
N PRO A 97 1.22 -5.12 -10.31
CA PRO A 97 1.16 -6.44 -10.93
C PRO A 97 0.72 -7.51 -9.94
N GLY A 98 -0.13 -8.43 -10.36
CA GLY A 98 -0.62 -9.53 -9.52
C GLY A 98 -1.59 -9.15 -8.42
N ALA A 99 -1.91 -7.87 -8.24
CA ALA A 99 -2.82 -7.41 -7.19
C ALA A 99 -4.27 -7.36 -7.66
N GLN A 100 -5.18 -7.88 -6.85
CA GLN A 100 -6.61 -7.73 -6.97
C GLN A 100 -7.19 -7.18 -5.67
N ILE A 101 -8.00 -6.14 -5.78
CA ILE A 101 -8.66 -5.51 -4.64
C ILE A 101 -10.14 -5.93 -4.65
N VAL A 102 -10.63 -6.32 -3.49
CA VAL A 102 -12.05 -6.59 -3.23
C VAL A 102 -12.49 -5.72 -2.06
N ARG A 103 -13.53 -4.94 -2.27
CA ARG A 103 -14.09 -4.04 -1.25
C ARG A 103 -15.59 -4.33 -1.09
N ASN A 104 -16.05 -4.37 0.15
CA ASN A 104 -17.43 -4.66 0.50
C ASN A 104 -18.23 -3.35 0.65
N GLY A 105 -18.32 -2.56 -0.42
CA GLY A 105 -19.04 -1.28 -0.43
C GLY A 105 -18.16 -0.06 -0.76
N GLY A 106 -18.45 1.08 -0.13
CA GLY A 106 -17.80 2.37 -0.36
C GLY A 106 -16.47 2.58 0.37
N PRO A 107 -15.98 3.83 0.45
CA PRO A 107 -14.80 4.18 1.24
C PRO A 107 -14.91 3.69 2.69
N GLY A 108 -13.80 3.31 3.30
CA GLY A 108 -13.76 2.80 4.66
C GLY A 108 -14.23 1.35 4.85
N ALA A 109 -14.95 0.78 3.87
CA ALA A 109 -15.44 -0.59 3.96
C ALA A 109 -14.32 -1.62 4.00
N ASN A 110 -14.63 -2.81 4.52
CA ASN A 110 -13.69 -3.93 4.57
C ASN A 110 -13.09 -4.20 3.20
N THR A 111 -11.77 -4.09 3.12
CA THR A 111 -11.00 -4.17 1.88
C THR A 111 -9.98 -5.28 1.98
N THR A 112 -10.03 -6.21 1.02
CA THR A 112 -9.17 -7.36 0.90
C THR A 112 -8.27 -7.20 -0.32
N MET A 113 -6.97 -7.47 -0.16
CA MET A 113 -6.00 -7.54 -1.24
C MET A 113 -5.61 -9.00 -1.47
N PHE A 114 -5.65 -9.42 -2.74
CA PHE A 114 -5.09 -10.70 -3.19
C PHE A 114 -3.87 -10.40 -4.04
N LEU A 115 -2.70 -10.83 -3.59
CA LEU A 115 -1.44 -10.63 -4.31
C LEU A 115 -0.98 -11.98 -4.87
N ARG A 116 -0.97 -12.14 -6.21
CA ARG A 116 -0.76 -13.44 -6.89
C ARG A 116 -1.66 -14.55 -6.35
N GLY A 117 -2.92 -14.22 -6.08
CA GLY A 117 -3.90 -15.16 -5.53
C GLY A 117 -3.76 -15.49 -4.03
N ALA A 118 -2.70 -15.04 -3.35
CA ALA A 118 -2.57 -15.14 -1.90
C ALA A 118 -3.61 -14.24 -1.21
N GLN A 119 -4.12 -14.66 -0.05
CA GLN A 119 -5.11 -13.90 0.73
C GLN A 119 -4.46 -12.68 1.41
N SER A 120 -5.28 -11.73 1.87
CA SER A 120 -4.80 -10.58 2.65
C SER A 120 -3.98 -10.99 3.87
N THR A 121 -4.37 -12.05 4.56
CA THR A 121 -3.62 -12.61 5.71
C THR A 121 -2.25 -13.16 5.33
N GLN A 122 -2.02 -13.38 4.04
CA GLN A 122 -0.78 -13.89 3.45
C GLN A 122 0.04 -12.79 2.76
N SER A 123 -0.35 -11.53 2.90
CA SER A 123 0.35 -10.36 2.34
C SER A 123 0.59 -9.35 3.46
N LEU A 124 1.85 -9.07 3.75
CA LEU A 124 2.26 -8.21 4.86
C LEU A 124 2.24 -6.74 4.44
N VAL A 125 1.67 -5.89 5.28
CA VAL A 125 1.71 -4.43 5.11
C VAL A 125 2.52 -3.81 6.26
N LEU A 126 3.46 -2.95 5.90
CA LEU A 126 4.32 -2.25 6.85
C LEU A 126 4.20 -0.73 6.63
N ILE A 127 4.22 0.04 7.71
CA ILE A 127 4.37 1.51 7.68
C ILE A 127 5.73 1.85 8.25
N ASP A 128 6.61 2.46 7.46
CA ASP A 128 8.01 2.77 7.82
C ASP A 128 8.77 1.57 8.40
N GLY A 129 8.49 0.35 7.89
CA GLY A 129 9.08 -0.90 8.36
C GLY A 129 8.43 -1.52 9.61
N VAL A 130 7.35 -0.92 10.13
CA VAL A 130 6.65 -1.38 11.33
C VAL A 130 5.38 -2.15 10.95
N ARG A 131 5.14 -3.30 11.58
CA ARG A 131 3.90 -4.07 11.43
C ARG A 131 2.72 -3.33 12.04
N VAL A 132 1.64 -3.22 11.27
CA VAL A 132 0.37 -2.59 11.67
C VAL A 132 -0.83 -3.54 11.50
N ASP A 133 -0.54 -4.82 11.25
CA ASP A 133 -1.56 -5.84 11.08
C ASP A 133 -2.24 -6.21 12.42
N SER A 134 -3.51 -6.52 12.35
CA SER A 134 -4.28 -7.08 13.46
C SER A 134 -3.81 -8.49 13.80
N ALA A 135 -3.47 -8.77 15.05
CA ALA A 135 -3.12 -10.12 15.49
C ALA A 135 -4.33 -11.07 15.49
N SER A 136 -5.56 -10.54 15.59
CA SER A 136 -6.79 -11.33 15.54
C SER A 136 -7.20 -11.71 14.12
N LEU A 137 -7.04 -10.80 13.15
CA LEU A 137 -7.44 -11.02 11.75
C LEU A 137 -6.26 -11.36 10.83
N GLY A 138 -5.03 -11.00 11.20
CA GLY A 138 -3.84 -11.18 10.37
C GLY A 138 -3.75 -10.25 9.16
N THR A 139 -4.54 -9.18 9.13
CA THR A 139 -4.59 -8.22 8.02
C THR A 139 -4.40 -6.79 8.50
N ALA A 140 -3.88 -5.93 7.64
CA ALA A 140 -3.88 -4.48 7.86
C ALA A 140 -5.17 -3.86 7.30
N GLN A 141 -5.64 -2.79 7.92
CA GLN A 141 -6.83 -2.04 7.48
C GLN A 141 -6.46 -1.09 6.33
N LEU A 142 -6.39 -1.61 5.09
CA LEU A 142 -5.95 -0.84 3.89
C LEU A 142 -6.79 0.41 3.64
N SER A 143 -8.09 0.36 3.93
CA SER A 143 -9.01 1.49 3.79
C SER A 143 -8.76 2.62 4.79
N GLN A 144 -7.92 2.39 5.81
CA GLN A 144 -7.54 3.40 6.80
C GLN A 144 -6.17 4.02 6.53
N LEU A 145 -5.59 3.78 5.35
CA LEU A 145 -4.28 4.32 4.94
C LEU A 145 -4.48 5.33 3.80
N PRO A 146 -4.80 6.61 4.11
CA PRO A 146 -5.03 7.64 3.10
C PRO A 146 -3.73 8.00 2.39
N LEU A 147 -3.77 8.13 1.06
CA LEU A 147 -2.59 8.44 0.24
C LEU A 147 -1.99 9.81 0.56
N ASP A 148 -2.77 10.75 1.07
CA ASP A 148 -2.31 12.09 1.46
C ASP A 148 -1.21 12.09 2.54
N GLN A 149 -1.07 10.99 3.30
CA GLN A 149 -0.06 10.81 4.33
C GLN A 149 1.18 10.04 3.85
N ILE A 150 1.13 9.53 2.63
CA ILE A 150 2.13 8.62 2.07
C ILE A 150 3.03 9.39 1.10
N GLU A 151 4.32 9.11 1.14
CA GLU A 151 5.32 9.62 0.19
C GLU A 151 5.58 8.62 -0.92
N ARG A 152 5.69 7.33 -0.57
CA ARG A 152 6.04 6.25 -1.50
C ARG A 152 5.45 4.92 -1.02
N VAL A 153 5.10 4.06 -1.98
CA VAL A 153 4.70 2.68 -1.72
C VAL A 153 5.57 1.74 -2.55
N GLU A 154 6.14 0.73 -1.90
CA GLU A 154 6.87 -0.34 -2.57
C GLU A 154 6.12 -1.66 -2.39
N VAL A 155 5.88 -2.38 -3.48
CA VAL A 155 5.22 -3.68 -3.49
C VAL A 155 6.21 -4.73 -3.99
N VAL A 156 6.53 -5.70 -3.16
CA VAL A 156 7.34 -6.87 -3.54
C VAL A 156 6.43 -8.07 -3.63
N ASN A 157 6.33 -8.66 -4.81
CA ASN A 157 5.52 -9.84 -5.07
C ASN A 157 6.27 -11.13 -4.73
N GLY A 158 5.51 -12.14 -4.32
CA GLY A 158 6.01 -13.49 -4.06
C GLY A 158 6.51 -13.71 -2.62
N ASN A 159 7.01 -14.91 -2.37
CA ASN A 159 7.44 -15.33 -1.04
C ASN A 159 8.68 -14.55 -0.59
N VAL A 160 8.55 -13.69 0.42
CA VAL A 160 9.66 -12.92 1.01
C VAL A 160 9.73 -13.06 2.55
N SER A 161 9.16 -14.14 3.10
CA SER A 161 9.20 -14.43 4.54
C SER A 161 10.62 -14.57 5.08
N SER A 162 11.60 -14.93 4.25
CA SER A 162 13.02 -14.99 4.66
C SER A 162 13.61 -13.62 5.05
N LEU A 163 12.92 -12.51 4.74
CA LEU A 163 13.28 -11.17 5.17
C LEU A 163 12.29 -10.61 6.20
N TYR A 164 11.00 -10.89 6.04
CA TYR A 164 9.94 -10.20 6.76
C TYR A 164 9.18 -11.08 7.76
N GLY A 165 9.42 -12.39 7.74
CA GLY A 165 8.75 -13.36 8.61
C GLY A 165 7.33 -13.70 8.15
N SER A 166 6.50 -14.06 9.11
CA SER A 166 5.13 -14.51 8.88
C SER A 166 4.27 -13.54 8.09
N GLY A 167 3.40 -14.08 7.23
CA GLY A 167 2.43 -13.32 6.45
C GLY A 167 2.96 -12.78 5.13
N ALA A 168 4.24 -12.97 4.80
CA ALA A 168 4.85 -12.50 3.56
C ALA A 168 4.91 -13.61 2.48
N ILE A 169 3.80 -14.31 2.26
CA ILE A 169 3.65 -15.36 1.23
C ILE A 169 3.33 -14.75 -0.13
N GLY A 170 2.29 -13.92 -0.23
CA GLY A 170 1.93 -13.21 -1.47
C GLY A 170 2.89 -12.08 -1.78
N GLY A 171 3.45 -11.49 -0.75
CA GLY A 171 4.38 -10.39 -0.85
C GLY A 171 4.35 -9.44 0.33
N VAL A 172 5.02 -8.30 0.15
CA VAL A 172 5.09 -7.21 1.14
C VAL A 172 4.70 -5.90 0.48
N VAL A 173 3.84 -5.15 1.13
CA VAL A 173 3.54 -3.74 0.81
C VAL A 173 4.23 -2.88 1.86
N GLN A 174 5.22 -2.10 1.44
CA GLN A 174 5.95 -1.19 2.28
C GLN A 174 5.45 0.24 2.03
N VAL A 175 4.83 0.85 3.01
CA VAL A 175 4.34 2.21 2.98
C VAL A 175 5.36 3.11 3.67
N PHE A 176 5.80 4.15 2.98
CA PHE A 176 6.69 5.18 3.54
C PHE A 176 5.88 6.45 3.73
N THR A 177 5.86 6.95 4.96
CA THR A 177 5.20 8.23 5.28
C THR A 177 6.11 9.40 4.92
N LYS A 178 5.54 10.59 4.81
CA LYS A 178 6.29 11.82 4.51
C LYS A 178 7.31 12.10 5.60
N ASP A 179 8.60 12.10 5.26
CA ASP A 179 9.70 12.26 6.22
C ASP A 179 10.36 13.66 6.21
N GLY A 180 9.91 14.55 5.31
CA GLY A 180 10.50 15.86 5.08
C GLY A 180 11.73 15.78 4.17
N GLY A 181 12.11 16.90 3.59
CA GLY A 181 13.24 17.00 2.66
C GLY A 181 14.27 18.02 3.11
N ASN A 182 15.48 17.95 2.54
CA ASN A 182 16.54 18.94 2.77
C ASN A 182 16.30 20.22 1.95
N HIS A 183 15.17 20.88 2.20
CA HIS A 183 14.80 22.18 1.63
C HIS A 183 14.32 23.12 2.74
N PRO A 184 14.28 24.43 2.54
CA PRO A 184 13.63 25.35 3.47
C PRO A 184 12.20 24.89 3.77
N PRO A 185 11.63 25.23 4.95
CA PRO A 185 10.27 24.84 5.29
C PRO A 185 9.28 25.22 4.19
N ARG A 186 8.51 24.25 3.72
CA ARG A 186 7.47 24.41 2.69
C ARG A 186 6.14 23.98 3.23
N PHE A 187 5.15 24.84 3.04
CA PHE A 187 3.77 24.57 3.39
C PHE A 187 3.00 24.07 2.17
N ASN A 188 2.01 23.22 2.41
CA ASN A 188 1.02 22.85 1.43
C ASN A 188 -0.35 22.72 2.10
N PHE A 189 -1.40 22.96 1.34
CA PHE A 189 -2.76 22.62 1.73
C PHE A 189 -3.61 22.32 0.51
N SER A 190 -4.68 21.54 0.70
CA SER A 190 -5.68 21.30 -0.32
C SER A 190 -7.06 21.08 0.29
N VAL A 191 -8.09 21.43 -0.47
CA VAL A 191 -9.49 21.18 -0.16
C VAL A 191 -10.17 20.62 -1.40
N GLY A 192 -10.98 19.58 -1.21
CA GLY A 192 -11.68 18.91 -2.31
C GLY A 192 -13.13 18.62 -1.96
N ILE A 193 -13.95 18.54 -3.00
CA ILE A 193 -15.35 18.14 -2.93
C ILE A 193 -15.65 17.16 -4.07
N GLY A 194 -16.64 16.31 -3.89
CA GLY A 194 -17.01 15.35 -4.93
C GLY A 194 -18.35 14.68 -4.74
N SER A 195 -18.61 13.72 -5.62
CA SER A 195 -19.76 12.84 -5.57
C SER A 195 -19.87 12.15 -4.23
N TYR A 196 -21.06 11.68 -3.89
CA TYR A 196 -21.38 11.06 -2.58
C TYR A 196 -21.17 12.00 -1.38
N GLY A 197 -21.13 13.32 -1.59
CA GLY A 197 -20.87 14.30 -0.54
C GLY A 197 -19.44 14.24 0.01
N THR A 198 -18.50 13.72 -0.81
CA THR A 198 -17.07 13.65 -0.45
C THR A 198 -16.52 15.05 -0.18
N GLN A 199 -15.79 15.18 0.89
CA GLN A 199 -15.03 16.36 1.31
C GLN A 199 -13.65 15.92 1.77
N THR A 200 -12.61 16.49 1.18
CA THR A 200 -11.22 16.24 1.57
C THR A 200 -10.54 17.53 2.02
N GLN A 201 -9.71 17.45 3.02
CA GLN A 201 -8.94 18.55 3.57
C GLN A 201 -7.57 18.03 3.96
N GLN A 202 -6.52 18.69 3.52
CA GLN A 202 -5.15 18.31 3.85
C GLN A 202 -4.31 19.57 4.08
N ALA A 203 -3.43 19.53 5.06
CA ALA A 203 -2.42 20.55 5.26
C ALA A 203 -1.11 19.90 5.76
N GLY A 204 0.01 20.48 5.36
CA GLY A 204 1.31 19.97 5.77
C GLY A 204 2.39 21.05 5.75
N VAL A 205 3.45 20.76 6.49
CA VAL A 205 4.70 21.50 6.45
C VAL A 205 5.86 20.52 6.56
N SER A 206 6.86 20.70 5.72
CA SER A 206 8.07 19.87 5.73
C SER A 206 9.29 20.70 5.35
N GLY A 207 10.47 20.24 5.75
CA GLY A 207 11.72 20.88 5.39
C GLY A 207 12.80 20.68 6.45
N ARG A 208 13.83 21.54 6.39
CA ARG A 208 14.92 21.58 7.38
C ARG A 208 14.64 22.60 8.48
N LEU A 209 15.05 22.28 9.71
CA LEU A 209 14.96 23.20 10.86
C LEU A 209 16.21 24.06 11.03
N ASP A 210 17.35 23.61 10.50
CA ASP A 210 18.66 24.29 10.63
C ASP A 210 19.19 24.73 9.26
N GLY A 211 20.11 25.68 9.26
CA GLY A 211 20.75 26.22 8.05
C GLY A 211 21.55 25.16 7.29
N ASP A 212 22.12 24.22 8.00
CA ASP A 212 23.02 23.18 7.45
C ASP A 212 22.24 21.97 6.89
N GLY A 213 20.91 21.89 7.16
CA GLY A 213 20.06 20.79 6.70
C GLY A 213 20.33 19.48 7.43
N ASN A 214 20.91 19.53 8.60
CA ASN A 214 21.15 18.34 9.43
C ASN A 214 19.89 17.83 10.10
N THR A 215 18.93 18.73 10.38
CA THR A 215 17.64 18.39 10.98
C THR A 215 16.53 18.59 9.98
N THR A 216 15.83 17.53 9.61
CA THR A 216 14.64 17.56 8.74
C THR A 216 13.39 17.18 9.52
N PHE A 217 12.27 17.78 9.14
CA PHE A 217 10.97 17.48 9.76
C PHE A 217 9.85 17.45 8.73
N SER A 218 8.78 16.77 9.07
CA SER A 218 7.50 16.77 8.35
C SER A 218 6.36 16.67 9.34
N VAL A 219 5.28 17.42 9.10
CA VAL A 219 3.99 17.24 9.77
C VAL A 219 2.91 17.40 8.72
N SER A 220 2.00 16.42 8.64
CA SER A 220 0.86 16.46 7.72
C SER A 220 -0.39 15.99 8.44
N ILE A 221 -1.52 16.66 8.19
CA ILE A 221 -2.84 16.29 8.67
C ILE A 221 -3.78 16.17 7.47
N ALA A 222 -4.69 15.20 7.52
CA ALA A 222 -5.73 15.07 6.50
C ALA A 222 -7.07 14.66 7.14
N ARG A 223 -8.14 15.05 6.47
CA ARG A 223 -9.51 14.65 6.79
C ARG A 223 -10.25 14.35 5.50
N GLU A 224 -10.92 13.21 5.48
CA GLU A 224 -11.83 12.78 4.43
C GLU A 224 -13.19 12.46 5.03
N LYS A 225 -14.24 12.97 4.44
CA LYS A 225 -15.63 12.61 4.76
C LYS A 225 -16.32 12.22 3.46
N ASP A 226 -17.11 11.15 3.51
CA ASP A 226 -17.96 10.68 2.42
C ASP A 226 -19.32 10.24 3.01
N ASN A 227 -20.42 10.60 2.36
CA ASN A 227 -21.74 10.17 2.82
C ASN A 227 -22.08 8.75 2.34
N GLY A 228 -21.30 8.22 1.39
CA GLY A 228 -21.45 6.86 0.87
C GLY A 228 -22.70 6.60 0.06
N PHE A 229 -22.97 5.32 -0.07
CA PHE A 229 -24.16 4.73 -0.68
C PHE A 229 -24.49 3.44 0.07
N SER A 230 -25.70 2.86 -0.11
CA SER A 230 -26.02 1.56 0.50
C SER A 230 -25.08 0.47 0.00
N ALA A 231 -24.32 -0.15 0.89
CA ALA A 231 -23.29 -1.11 0.55
C ALA A 231 -23.86 -2.43 0.05
N LEU A 232 -24.97 -2.91 0.62
CA LEU A 232 -25.63 -4.15 0.20
C LEU A 232 -26.75 -3.89 -0.81
N ASP A 233 -26.83 -4.76 -1.82
CA ASP A 233 -27.95 -4.78 -2.78
C ASP A 233 -29.22 -5.34 -2.13
N PRO A 234 -30.28 -4.52 -1.92
CA PRO A 234 -31.52 -4.97 -1.31
C PRO A 234 -32.23 -6.08 -2.09
N ALA A 235 -32.03 -6.17 -3.41
CA ALA A 235 -32.62 -7.23 -4.24
C ALA A 235 -32.04 -8.61 -3.89
N ARG A 236 -30.80 -8.67 -3.42
CA ARG A 236 -30.11 -9.90 -3.02
C ARG A 236 -30.08 -10.11 -1.51
N LYS A 237 -30.16 -9.04 -0.73
CA LYS A 237 -30.14 -9.03 0.74
C LYS A 237 -31.27 -8.16 1.28
N PRO A 238 -32.52 -8.65 1.28
CA PRO A 238 -33.69 -7.85 1.62
C PRO A 238 -33.69 -7.28 3.04
N ASN A 239 -32.92 -7.91 3.95
CA ASN A 239 -32.77 -7.45 5.34
C ASN A 239 -31.65 -6.41 5.52
N ALA A 240 -30.95 -6.01 4.45
CA ALA A 240 -29.95 -4.96 4.55
C ALA A 240 -30.60 -3.60 4.81
N ASN A 241 -29.94 -2.75 5.58
CA ASN A 241 -30.35 -1.36 5.76
C ASN A 241 -30.14 -0.62 4.42
N PRO A 242 -31.17 0.04 3.84
CA PRO A 242 -31.04 0.73 2.56
C PRO A 242 -30.35 2.09 2.65
N ASN A 243 -29.99 2.56 3.84
CA ASN A 243 -29.35 3.85 4.04
C ASN A 243 -27.90 3.85 3.51
N ALA A 244 -27.40 5.04 3.20
CA ALA A 244 -26.03 5.21 2.77
C ALA A 244 -25.03 4.91 3.91
N ASN A 245 -23.96 4.20 3.58
CA ASN A 245 -22.87 3.85 4.49
C ASN A 245 -21.78 4.91 4.41
N GLY A 246 -21.85 5.88 5.32
CA GLY A 246 -20.91 6.98 5.38
C GLY A 246 -19.54 6.61 5.93
N TYR A 247 -18.54 7.43 5.61
CA TYR A 247 -17.16 7.30 6.05
C TYR A 247 -16.60 8.63 6.53
N LEU A 248 -15.81 8.58 7.59
CA LEU A 248 -14.98 9.68 8.06
C LEU A 248 -13.60 9.13 8.41
N ASN A 249 -12.54 9.73 7.86
CA ASN A 249 -11.16 9.47 8.23
C ASN A 249 -10.47 10.76 8.66
N GLU A 250 -9.71 10.69 9.73
CA GLU A 250 -8.86 11.78 10.21
C GLU A 250 -7.49 11.23 10.52
N SER A 251 -6.46 11.78 9.89
CA SER A 251 -5.11 11.24 9.95
C SER A 251 -4.05 12.31 10.17
N ILE A 252 -2.93 11.88 10.75
CA ILE A 252 -1.75 12.70 11.00
C ILE A 252 -0.50 11.87 10.79
N THR A 253 0.51 12.48 10.15
CA THR A 253 1.90 12.01 10.16
C THR A 253 2.80 13.09 10.74
N ALA A 254 3.85 12.65 11.42
CA ALA A 254 4.94 13.52 11.85
C ALA A 254 6.26 12.77 11.81
N ALA A 255 7.31 13.41 11.32
CA ALA A 255 8.65 12.87 11.30
C ALA A 255 9.68 13.93 11.70
N LEU A 256 10.71 13.51 12.39
CA LEU A 256 11.88 14.30 12.73
C LEU A 256 13.11 13.42 12.58
N ARG A 257 14.10 13.89 11.81
CA ARG A 257 15.38 13.23 11.64
C ARG A 257 16.50 14.22 11.86
N HIS A 258 17.53 13.81 12.60
CA HIS A 258 18.74 14.58 12.82
C HIS A 258 19.96 13.77 12.38
N ARG A 259 20.81 14.37 11.54
CA ARG A 259 22.11 13.86 11.14
C ARG A 259 23.18 14.52 12.00
N PHE A 260 23.74 13.77 12.93
CA PHE A 260 24.79 14.27 13.83
C PHE A 260 26.10 14.54 13.10
N ASN A 261 26.39 13.72 12.10
CA ASN A 261 27.54 13.80 11.20
C ASN A 261 27.33 12.86 9.98
N ASP A 262 28.33 12.70 9.13
CA ASP A 262 28.26 11.84 7.94
C ASP A 262 28.16 10.33 8.26
N ARG A 263 28.30 9.94 9.52
CA ARG A 263 28.25 8.55 9.97
C ARG A 263 27.03 8.21 10.81
N TRP A 264 26.39 9.19 11.44
CA TRP A 264 25.32 8.94 12.41
C TRP A 264 24.11 9.80 12.15
N ASP A 265 22.97 9.18 12.09
CA ASP A 265 21.68 9.83 12.12
C ASP A 265 20.69 9.08 13.02
N ALA A 266 19.73 9.81 13.55
CA ALA A 266 18.61 9.24 14.30
C ALA A 266 17.33 10.01 13.99
N GLY A 267 16.20 9.37 14.26
CA GLY A 267 14.91 10.01 14.01
C GLY A 267 13.76 9.31 14.69
N VAL A 268 12.61 9.98 14.61
CA VAL A 268 11.33 9.44 15.04
C VAL A 268 10.30 9.67 13.94
N SER A 269 9.40 8.71 13.76
CA SER A 269 8.21 8.84 12.90
C SER A 269 6.96 8.47 13.67
N TYR A 270 5.87 9.13 13.32
CA TYR A 270 4.55 8.92 13.88
C TYR A 270 3.52 8.93 12.75
N PHE A 271 2.64 7.95 12.74
CA PHE A 271 1.46 7.89 11.90
C PHE A 271 0.25 7.52 12.75
N GLN A 272 -0.87 8.19 12.54
CA GLN A 272 -2.17 7.78 13.07
C GLN A 272 -3.27 8.08 12.06
N SER A 273 -4.18 7.13 11.90
CA SER A 273 -5.41 7.28 11.14
C SER A 273 -6.57 6.76 11.98
N ASN A 274 -7.62 7.56 12.10
CA ASN A 274 -8.86 7.20 12.79
C ASN A 274 -9.98 7.18 11.76
N GLY A 275 -10.64 6.04 11.64
CA GLY A 275 -11.79 5.85 10.76
C GLY A 275 -13.09 5.65 11.54
N ASN A 276 -14.16 6.15 10.98
CA ASN A 276 -15.52 5.80 11.37
C ASN A 276 -16.29 5.51 10.09
N ASN A 277 -16.69 4.26 9.90
CA ASN A 277 -17.49 3.86 8.75
C ASN A 277 -18.77 3.15 9.16
N SER A 278 -19.86 3.50 8.52
CA SER A 278 -21.09 2.73 8.59
C SER A 278 -20.99 1.51 7.67
N TYR A 279 -21.62 0.40 8.05
CA TYR A 279 -21.66 -0.80 7.23
C TYR A 279 -22.97 -1.55 7.41
N ASP A 280 -23.33 -2.36 6.41
CA ASP A 280 -24.53 -3.18 6.45
C ASP A 280 -24.22 -4.59 6.92
N ASN A 281 -25.10 -5.12 7.77
CA ASN A 281 -25.07 -6.52 8.20
C ASN A 281 -26.18 -7.29 7.47
N ALA A 282 -25.78 -8.23 6.59
CA ALA A 282 -26.71 -9.04 5.81
C ALA A 282 -27.63 -9.95 6.65
N TRP A 283 -27.32 -10.11 7.93
CA TRP A 283 -28.05 -10.96 8.89
C TRP A 283 -28.77 -10.14 9.97
N GLY A 284 -28.65 -8.80 9.93
CA GLY A 284 -29.28 -7.87 10.85
C GLY A 284 -30.73 -7.52 10.45
N ALA A 285 -31.31 -6.55 11.14
CA ALA A 285 -32.58 -5.95 10.77
C ALA A 285 -32.37 -4.79 9.77
N PRO A 286 -33.35 -4.49 8.89
CA PRO A 286 -33.25 -3.36 7.95
C PRO A 286 -33.11 -1.99 8.62
N THR A 287 -33.41 -1.91 9.90
CA THR A 287 -33.29 -0.69 10.71
C THR A 287 -31.97 -0.59 11.49
N ASP A 288 -31.12 -1.61 11.42
CA ASP A 288 -29.86 -1.65 12.15
C ASP A 288 -28.86 -0.65 11.56
N VAL A 289 -28.33 0.22 12.40
CA VAL A 289 -27.25 1.14 12.06
C VAL A 289 -25.95 0.61 12.68
N ASN A 290 -25.13 0.00 11.85
CA ASN A 290 -23.84 -0.53 12.28
C ASN A 290 -22.72 0.46 11.98
N ASN A 291 -21.84 0.69 12.95
CA ASN A 291 -20.64 1.52 12.79
C ASN A 291 -19.40 0.75 13.23
N LEU A 292 -18.30 0.96 12.52
CA LEU A 292 -16.98 0.50 12.89
C LEU A 292 -16.07 1.70 13.09
N TYR A 293 -15.57 1.84 14.31
CA TYR A 293 -14.54 2.80 14.67
C TYR A 293 -13.19 2.11 14.62
N SER A 294 -12.29 2.63 13.81
CA SER A 294 -10.98 2.05 13.57
C SER A 294 -9.87 3.02 13.92
N ARG A 295 -8.74 2.51 14.41
CA ARG A 295 -7.51 3.28 14.54
C ARG A 295 -6.32 2.43 14.14
N VAL A 296 -5.54 2.93 13.19
CA VAL A 296 -4.21 2.43 12.87
C VAL A 296 -3.19 3.45 13.34
N GLN A 297 -2.20 3.02 14.10
CA GLN A 297 -1.16 3.90 14.64
C GLN A 297 0.20 3.24 14.52
N GLN A 298 1.22 4.03 14.19
CA GLN A 298 2.63 3.63 14.19
C GLN A 298 3.45 4.71 14.88
N VAL A 299 4.37 4.27 15.74
CA VAL A 299 5.44 5.10 16.30
C VAL A 299 6.75 4.35 16.13
N ARG A 300 7.77 5.00 15.62
CA ARG A 300 9.10 4.42 15.46
C ARG A 300 10.16 5.41 15.86
N ALA A 301 11.12 4.96 16.65
CA ALA A 301 12.39 5.64 16.87
C ALA A 301 13.50 4.77 16.28
N PHE A 302 14.48 5.39 15.62
CA PHE A 302 15.59 4.68 14.99
C PHE A 302 16.90 5.44 15.10
N ALA A 303 18.00 4.70 15.01
CA ALA A 303 19.34 5.24 14.84
C ALA A 303 20.10 4.41 13.83
N ASN A 304 20.84 5.07 12.95
CA ASN A 304 21.72 4.47 11.97
C ASN A 304 23.16 4.93 12.22
N GLY A 305 24.10 3.99 12.16
CA GLY A 305 25.50 4.27 12.40
C GLY A 305 26.40 3.57 11.39
N LYS A 306 27.21 4.32 10.65
CA LYS A 306 28.32 3.80 9.84
C LYS A 306 29.52 3.59 10.75
N LEU A 307 29.62 2.40 11.33
CA LEU A 307 30.65 2.04 12.32
C LEU A 307 32.05 2.03 11.68
N THR A 308 32.10 1.48 10.46
CA THR A 308 33.30 1.52 9.59
C THR A 308 32.87 1.79 8.16
N ASP A 309 33.78 1.89 7.21
CA ASP A 309 33.43 2.06 5.79
C ASP A 309 32.75 0.85 5.14
N TRP A 310 32.87 -0.31 5.77
CA TRP A 310 32.27 -1.57 5.30
C TRP A 310 31.15 -2.10 6.21
N TRP A 311 30.88 -1.47 7.37
CA TRP A 311 29.85 -1.89 8.32
C TRP A 311 28.94 -0.75 8.73
N THR A 312 27.64 -0.87 8.43
CA THR A 312 26.57 0.01 8.91
C THR A 312 25.62 -0.77 9.81
N SER A 313 25.24 -0.18 10.93
CA SER A 313 24.30 -0.76 11.90
C SER A 313 23.06 0.10 12.00
N HIS A 314 21.89 -0.56 12.07
CA HIS A 314 20.57 0.05 12.17
C HIS A 314 19.85 -0.51 13.37
N VAL A 315 19.38 0.35 14.26
CA VAL A 315 18.58 -0.03 15.43
C VAL A 315 17.25 0.71 15.37
N SER A 316 16.17 0.01 15.65
CA SER A 316 14.86 0.67 15.80
C SER A 316 14.01 0.01 16.89
N VAL A 317 13.22 0.85 17.54
CA VAL A 317 12.16 0.46 18.47
C VAL A 317 10.86 1.07 17.97
N ALA A 318 9.82 0.27 17.85
CA ALA A 318 8.58 0.70 17.26
C ALA A 318 7.35 0.09 17.94
N THR A 319 6.22 0.78 17.80
CA THR A 319 4.89 0.22 18.09
C THR A 319 4.00 0.40 16.87
N GLY A 320 3.25 -0.67 16.55
CA GLY A 320 2.21 -0.65 15.53
C GLY A 320 0.91 -1.15 16.14
N ASN A 321 -0.12 -0.32 16.15
CA ASN A 321 -1.38 -0.61 16.82
C ASN A 321 -2.51 -0.68 15.81
N ASP A 322 -3.34 -1.72 15.91
CA ASP A 322 -4.59 -1.87 15.20
C ASP A 322 -5.73 -1.96 16.22
N ARG A 323 -6.69 -1.05 16.13
CA ARG A 323 -7.84 -1.02 17.04
C ARG A 323 -9.11 -0.91 16.24
N SER A 324 -10.10 -1.73 16.60
CA SER A 324 -11.45 -1.67 16.04
C SER A 324 -12.49 -1.82 17.13
N GLN A 325 -13.57 -1.05 17.00
CA GLN A 325 -14.71 -1.09 17.90
C GLN A 325 -15.99 -0.99 17.09
N SER A 326 -16.86 -1.98 17.23
CA SER A 326 -18.16 -2.03 16.59
C SER A 326 -19.21 -1.34 17.46
N ALA A 327 -20.23 -0.78 16.81
CA ALA A 327 -21.44 -0.28 17.49
C ALA A 327 -22.67 -0.64 16.67
N LEU A 328 -23.76 -0.99 17.36
CA LEU A 328 -25.09 -1.22 16.80
C LEU A 328 -26.05 -0.20 17.40
N ASN A 329 -26.73 0.58 16.55
CA ASN A 329 -27.70 1.61 16.95
C ASN A 329 -27.14 2.58 18.01
N GLY A 330 -25.84 2.95 17.85
CA GLY A 330 -25.14 3.86 18.76
C GLY A 330 -24.61 3.22 20.04
N VAL A 331 -24.86 1.95 20.29
CA VAL A 331 -24.35 1.20 21.45
C VAL A 331 -23.13 0.39 21.05
N TYR A 332 -22.02 0.57 21.76
CA TYR A 332 -20.81 -0.21 21.54
C TYR A 332 -21.01 -1.69 21.86
N THR A 333 -20.58 -2.57 20.95
CA THR A 333 -20.72 -4.03 21.06
C THR A 333 -19.38 -4.70 21.30
N ASP A 334 -18.54 -4.75 20.27
CA ASP A 334 -17.31 -5.51 20.28
C ASP A 334 -16.10 -4.60 20.08
N HIS A 335 -14.98 -4.96 20.69
CA HIS A 335 -13.71 -4.35 20.38
C HIS A 335 -12.61 -5.40 20.22
N PHE A 336 -11.70 -5.12 19.27
CA PHE A 336 -10.51 -5.93 18.97
C PHE A 336 -9.32 -4.98 18.87
N ASN A 337 -8.40 -5.07 19.81
CA ASN A 337 -7.23 -4.21 19.88
C ASN A 337 -5.96 -5.06 19.81
N THR A 338 -5.06 -4.72 18.92
CA THR A 338 -3.72 -5.30 18.81
C THR A 338 -2.68 -4.24 19.09
N ASP A 339 -1.76 -4.51 19.99
CA ASP A 339 -0.56 -3.71 20.23
C ASP A 339 0.67 -4.57 19.85
N ASN A 340 1.36 -4.19 18.76
CA ASN A 340 2.61 -4.78 18.31
C ASN A 340 3.78 -3.91 18.80
N ARG A 341 4.76 -4.50 19.50
CA ARG A 341 6.02 -3.84 19.85
C ARG A 341 7.14 -4.56 19.12
N GLN A 342 7.90 -3.80 18.33
CA GLN A 342 8.94 -4.34 17.47
C GLN A 342 10.29 -3.72 17.82
N TYR A 343 11.28 -4.56 18.03
CA TYR A 343 12.67 -4.18 18.28
C TYR A 343 13.51 -4.82 17.18
N THR A 344 14.24 -4.02 16.42
CA THR A 344 15.02 -4.51 15.28
C THR A 344 16.46 -4.02 15.39
N TRP A 345 17.38 -4.94 15.20
CA TRP A 345 18.80 -4.64 15.02
C TRP A 345 19.28 -5.31 13.75
N GLN A 346 19.70 -4.51 12.79
CA GLN A 346 20.18 -4.94 11.49
C GLN A 346 21.59 -4.42 11.27
N ASN A 347 22.43 -5.23 10.64
CA ASN A 347 23.80 -4.91 10.29
C ASN A 347 24.03 -5.23 8.81
N ASP A 348 24.56 -4.24 8.09
CA ASP A 348 24.90 -4.32 6.68
C ASP A 348 26.42 -4.29 6.52
N PHE A 349 26.98 -5.35 5.95
CA PHE A 349 28.40 -5.52 5.73
C PHE A 349 28.70 -5.49 4.22
N ARG A 350 29.49 -4.52 3.76
CA ARG A 350 30.05 -4.49 2.42
C ARG A 350 31.35 -5.26 2.41
N ILE A 351 31.30 -6.56 2.09
CA ILE A 351 32.47 -7.46 2.13
C ILE A 351 33.37 -7.32 0.89
N ALA A 352 32.82 -6.79 -0.22
CA ALA A 352 33.52 -6.37 -1.42
C ALA A 352 32.69 -5.29 -2.15
N PRO A 353 33.17 -4.62 -3.23
CA PRO A 353 32.43 -3.55 -3.91
C PRO A 353 30.99 -3.93 -4.26
N ASP A 354 30.77 -5.10 -4.84
CA ASP A 354 29.46 -5.59 -5.30
C ASP A 354 28.90 -6.73 -4.42
N HIS A 355 29.43 -6.93 -3.23
CA HIS A 355 29.06 -8.02 -2.33
C HIS A 355 28.64 -7.47 -0.97
N ARG A 356 27.41 -7.78 -0.57
CA ARG A 356 26.83 -7.37 0.72
C ARG A 356 26.31 -8.57 1.49
N VAL A 357 26.57 -8.57 2.77
CA VAL A 357 25.95 -9.46 3.75
C VAL A 357 25.15 -8.63 4.70
N GLN A 358 23.95 -9.08 5.02
CA GLN A 358 23.07 -8.44 5.97
C GLN A 358 22.71 -9.48 7.04
N ALA A 359 22.87 -9.13 8.30
CA ALA A 359 22.48 -9.95 9.44
C ALA A 359 21.60 -9.14 10.38
N GLY A 360 20.58 -9.74 10.94
CA GLY A 360 19.71 -9.02 11.84
C GLY A 360 19.02 -9.91 12.86
N TYR A 361 18.54 -9.24 13.89
CA TYR A 361 17.69 -9.78 14.93
C TYR A 361 16.46 -8.90 15.11
N GLU A 362 15.31 -9.52 15.31
CA GLU A 362 14.05 -8.86 15.55
C GLU A 362 13.29 -9.56 16.67
N ARG A 363 12.78 -8.78 17.62
CA ARG A 363 11.78 -9.23 18.57
C ARG A 363 10.47 -8.52 18.33
N LEU A 364 9.40 -9.29 18.20
CA LEU A 364 8.04 -8.81 18.09
C LEU A 364 7.24 -9.33 19.28
N ASP A 365 6.66 -8.42 20.05
CA ASP A 365 5.72 -8.72 21.12
C ASP A 365 4.32 -8.29 20.68
N GLN A 366 3.37 -9.23 20.60
CA GLN A 366 1.98 -8.99 20.21
C GLN A 366 1.07 -9.17 21.42
N GLN A 367 0.34 -8.10 21.77
CA GLN A 367 -0.67 -8.12 22.81
C GLN A 367 -2.05 -7.91 22.17
N PHE A 368 -3.02 -8.70 22.60
CA PHE A 368 -4.39 -8.64 22.13
C PHE A 368 -5.34 -8.36 23.31
N MET A 369 -6.32 -7.49 23.08
CA MET A 369 -7.35 -7.12 24.05
C MET A 369 -8.70 -7.06 23.35
N SER A 370 -9.68 -7.79 23.87
CA SER A 370 -11.04 -7.84 23.36
C SER A 370 -12.04 -8.13 24.51
N ASN A 371 -13.28 -7.73 24.34
CA ASN A 371 -14.39 -8.15 25.21
C ASN A 371 -15.04 -9.47 24.73
N VAL A 372 -14.66 -9.99 23.56
CA VAL A 372 -15.22 -11.22 22.98
C VAL A 372 -14.47 -12.45 23.48
N TYR A 373 -13.14 -12.39 23.53
CA TYR A 373 -12.29 -13.47 24.06
C TYR A 373 -10.93 -12.92 24.50
N SER A 374 -10.21 -13.73 25.25
CA SER A 374 -8.83 -13.45 25.68
C SER A 374 -7.84 -14.35 24.92
N ALA A 375 -6.66 -13.82 24.60
CA ALA A 375 -5.55 -14.58 24.06
C ALA A 375 -4.27 -14.30 24.86
N PRO A 376 -3.35 -15.28 24.97
CA PRO A 376 -2.06 -15.06 25.59
C PRO A 376 -1.25 -14.08 24.76
N GLN A 377 -0.33 -13.35 25.41
CA GLN A 377 0.65 -12.54 24.68
C GLN A 377 1.56 -13.44 23.86
N ARG A 378 1.78 -13.07 22.59
CA ARG A 378 2.70 -13.77 21.69
C ARG A 378 4.02 -13.04 21.62
N HIS A 379 5.11 -13.79 21.73
CA HIS A 379 6.46 -13.31 21.53
C HIS A 379 7.09 -14.03 20.34
N VAL A 380 7.76 -13.29 19.47
CA VAL A 380 8.49 -13.83 18.34
C VAL A 380 9.91 -13.31 18.37
N ASN A 381 10.89 -14.21 18.46
CA ASN A 381 12.31 -13.89 18.32
C ASN A 381 12.78 -14.38 16.95
N SER A 382 13.38 -13.52 16.17
CA SER A 382 13.75 -13.80 14.79
C SER A 382 15.20 -13.43 14.50
N GLY A 383 15.90 -14.30 13.79
CA GLY A 383 17.22 -14.01 13.25
C GLY A 383 17.25 -14.25 11.75
N TRP A 384 17.94 -13.40 10.99
CA TRP A 384 18.10 -13.60 9.55
C TRP A 384 19.52 -13.29 9.11
N LEU A 385 19.89 -13.96 8.01
CA LEU A 385 21.10 -13.69 7.25
C LEU A 385 20.73 -13.59 5.77
N ARG A 386 21.26 -12.58 5.10
CA ARG A 386 21.10 -12.37 3.66
C ARG A 386 22.46 -12.09 3.03
N TYR A 387 22.68 -12.66 1.87
CA TYR A 387 23.75 -12.32 0.96
C TYR A 387 23.18 -11.78 -0.34
N ALA A 388 23.79 -10.74 -0.88
CA ALA A 388 23.54 -10.24 -2.22
C ALA A 388 24.89 -9.88 -2.86
N GLY A 389 25.15 -10.39 -4.06
CA GLY A 389 26.40 -10.15 -4.75
C GLY A 389 26.27 -10.20 -6.27
N ARG A 390 27.23 -9.57 -6.94
CA ARG A 390 27.39 -9.54 -8.40
C ARG A 390 28.80 -9.97 -8.77
N VAL A 391 28.89 -10.86 -9.76
CA VAL A 391 30.17 -11.30 -10.37
C VAL A 391 30.01 -11.14 -11.88
N GLY A 392 30.62 -10.11 -12.44
CA GLY A 392 30.43 -9.74 -13.83
C GLY A 392 28.95 -9.46 -14.14
N ARG A 393 28.36 -10.24 -15.04
CA ARG A 393 26.94 -10.14 -15.42
C ARG A 393 26.01 -10.99 -14.57
N GLN A 394 26.53 -11.71 -13.59
CA GLN A 394 25.74 -12.62 -12.76
C GLN A 394 25.42 -11.99 -11.41
N GLN A 395 24.18 -12.14 -10.95
CA GLN A 395 23.69 -11.68 -9.66
C GLN A 395 23.23 -12.87 -8.82
N PHE A 396 23.55 -12.86 -7.53
CA PHE A 396 23.20 -13.89 -6.57
C PHE A 396 22.54 -13.25 -5.36
N GLN A 397 21.43 -13.82 -4.93
CA GLN A 397 20.79 -13.46 -3.66
C GLN A 397 20.42 -14.73 -2.91
N ALA A 398 20.70 -14.77 -1.63
CA ALA A 398 20.28 -15.83 -0.74
C ALA A 398 19.90 -15.25 0.61
N SER A 399 18.85 -15.75 1.22
CA SER A 399 18.50 -15.39 2.60
C SER A 399 17.90 -16.57 3.34
N VAL A 400 18.13 -16.58 4.64
CA VAL A 400 17.57 -17.52 5.60
C VAL A 400 17.09 -16.76 6.81
N ARG A 401 15.92 -17.13 7.32
CA ARG A 401 15.34 -16.60 8.55
C ARG A 401 14.79 -17.73 9.39
N ARG A 402 14.98 -17.62 10.69
CA ARG A 402 14.32 -18.41 11.70
C ARG A 402 13.49 -17.52 12.60
N ASP A 403 12.23 -17.87 12.76
CA ASP A 403 11.30 -17.24 13.69
C ASP A 403 10.97 -18.24 14.79
N GLN A 404 11.11 -17.85 16.04
CA GLN A 404 10.75 -18.63 17.22
C GLN A 404 9.58 -17.98 17.93
N TYR A 405 8.42 -18.61 17.82
CA TYR A 405 7.15 -18.18 18.41
C TYR A 405 6.96 -18.82 19.80
N SER A 406 6.32 -18.08 20.70
CA SER A 406 6.02 -18.56 22.06
C SER A 406 4.88 -19.58 22.11
N ASP A 407 4.03 -19.62 21.08
CA ASP A 407 2.80 -20.42 21.06
C ASP A 407 2.90 -21.68 20.20
N PHE A 408 3.61 -21.69 19.08
CA PHE A 408 3.70 -22.88 18.22
C PHE A 408 5.13 -23.31 17.84
N GLY A 409 6.17 -22.67 18.42
CA GLY A 409 7.55 -23.04 18.18
C GLY A 409 8.21 -22.37 16.99
N GLY A 410 9.10 -23.08 16.29
CA GLY A 410 9.97 -22.50 15.26
C GLY A 410 9.44 -22.63 13.82
N ALA A 411 9.68 -21.59 13.02
CA ALA A 411 9.49 -21.61 11.56
C ALA A 411 10.76 -21.12 10.87
N ASN A 412 11.15 -21.81 9.79
CA ASN A 412 12.26 -21.37 8.92
C ASN A 412 11.71 -20.91 7.58
N SER A 413 12.37 -19.93 6.97
CA SER A 413 12.07 -19.43 5.62
C SER A 413 13.38 -19.22 4.86
N TYR A 414 13.34 -19.52 3.55
CA TYR A 414 14.51 -19.47 2.67
C TYR A 414 14.16 -18.72 1.39
N TYR A 415 15.16 -18.08 0.81
CA TYR A 415 15.10 -17.50 -0.53
C TYR A 415 16.44 -17.70 -1.22
N VAL A 416 16.41 -18.12 -2.48
CA VAL A 416 17.57 -18.15 -3.36
C VAL A 416 17.13 -17.56 -4.69
N GLY A 417 17.89 -16.58 -5.17
CA GLY A 417 17.66 -15.91 -6.44
C GLY A 417 18.95 -15.80 -7.25
N TYR A 418 18.82 -16.01 -8.54
CA TYR A 418 19.86 -15.85 -9.53
C TYR A 418 19.39 -14.92 -10.64
N GLY A 419 20.26 -14.03 -11.08
CA GLY A 419 20.05 -13.15 -12.21
C GLY A 419 21.25 -13.15 -13.14
N ILE A 420 21.02 -13.03 -14.44
CA ILE A 420 22.08 -12.84 -15.44
C ILE A 420 21.68 -11.73 -16.41
N ASP A 421 22.58 -10.76 -16.57
CA ASP A 421 22.47 -9.70 -17.57
C ASP A 421 22.95 -10.27 -18.92
N LEU A 422 22.01 -10.62 -19.82
CA LEU A 422 22.33 -11.10 -21.17
C LEU A 422 22.99 -10.00 -21.98
N THR A 423 22.50 -8.78 -21.81
CA THR A 423 23.07 -7.54 -22.35
C THR A 423 22.92 -6.45 -21.28
N ASP A 424 23.34 -5.24 -21.57
CA ASP A 424 23.17 -4.09 -20.67
C ASP A 424 21.68 -3.70 -20.46
N ARG A 425 20.77 -4.25 -21.29
CA ARG A 425 19.33 -3.97 -21.25
C ARG A 425 18.49 -5.19 -20.91
N TRP A 426 18.95 -6.39 -21.18
CA TRP A 426 18.20 -7.63 -20.98
C TRP A 426 18.74 -8.42 -19.81
N LYS A 427 17.86 -8.77 -18.89
CA LYS A 427 18.14 -9.59 -17.72
C LYS A 427 17.18 -10.76 -17.65
N VAL A 428 17.69 -11.94 -17.30
CA VAL A 428 16.90 -13.12 -16.91
C VAL A 428 17.12 -13.35 -15.42
N THR A 429 16.04 -13.65 -14.70
CA THR A 429 16.10 -14.00 -13.28
C THR A 429 15.35 -15.28 -13.01
N ALA A 430 15.80 -16.05 -12.02
CA ALA A 430 15.09 -17.19 -11.46
C ALA A 430 15.20 -17.18 -9.94
N SER A 431 14.17 -17.63 -9.23
CA SER A 431 14.20 -17.75 -7.79
C SER A 431 13.38 -18.92 -7.27
N TYR A 432 13.78 -19.40 -6.10
CA TYR A 432 13.05 -20.34 -5.26
C TYR A 432 12.92 -19.76 -3.86
N SER A 433 11.76 -19.92 -3.25
CA SER A 433 11.50 -19.39 -1.91
C SER A 433 10.46 -20.18 -1.15
N ASP A 434 10.65 -20.22 0.18
CA ASP A 434 9.70 -20.74 1.15
C ASP A 434 9.15 -19.62 2.00
N ALA A 435 7.89 -19.72 2.39
CA ALA A 435 7.26 -18.78 3.29
C ALA A 435 6.24 -19.48 4.20
N PHE A 436 5.82 -18.78 5.24
CA PHE A 436 4.81 -19.27 6.16
C PHE A 436 3.89 -18.15 6.65
N ARG A 437 2.73 -18.54 7.17
CA ARG A 437 1.84 -17.67 7.94
C ARG A 437 1.52 -18.33 9.29
N ALA A 438 1.82 -17.63 10.37
CA ALA A 438 1.39 -18.00 11.71
C ALA A 438 -0.14 -17.94 11.80
N PRO A 439 -0.82 -18.83 12.53
CA PRO A 439 -2.23 -18.71 12.83
C PRO A 439 -2.52 -17.39 13.55
N THR A 440 -3.64 -16.77 13.24
CA THR A 440 -4.12 -15.57 13.91
C THR A 440 -4.73 -15.92 15.28
N PHE A 441 -4.99 -14.93 16.12
CA PHE A 441 -5.66 -15.21 17.40
C PHE A 441 -7.11 -15.63 17.19
N ASN A 442 -7.79 -15.19 16.11
CA ASN A 442 -9.12 -15.74 15.76
C ASN A 442 -9.01 -17.21 15.34
N ASP A 443 -8.00 -17.58 14.54
CA ASP A 443 -7.80 -18.98 14.15
C ASP A 443 -7.59 -19.90 15.37
N LEU A 444 -6.97 -19.38 16.44
CA LEU A 444 -6.64 -20.16 17.63
C LEU A 444 -7.70 -20.10 18.72
N TYR A 445 -8.28 -18.92 19.00
CA TYR A 445 -8.99 -18.68 20.27
C TYR A 445 -10.39 -18.10 20.10
N TYR A 446 -10.88 -17.82 18.86
CA TYR A 446 -12.24 -17.27 18.70
C TYR A 446 -13.28 -18.25 19.26
N PRO A 447 -14.26 -17.79 20.07
CA PRO A 447 -15.27 -18.68 20.68
C PRO A 447 -15.99 -19.55 19.66
N MET A 448 -16.07 -20.84 19.93
CA MET A 448 -16.73 -21.87 19.11
C MET A 448 -16.14 -22.06 17.68
N ALA A 449 -15.16 -21.28 17.28
CA ALA A 449 -14.57 -21.35 15.93
C ALA A 449 -13.03 -21.51 15.93
N GLY A 450 -12.35 -21.13 17.01
CA GLY A 450 -10.89 -21.24 17.14
C GLY A 450 -10.43 -22.68 17.41
N ASN A 451 -9.20 -22.98 16.98
CA ASN A 451 -8.54 -24.27 17.20
C ASN A 451 -7.08 -24.06 17.64
N PRO A 452 -6.76 -24.23 18.95
CA PRO A 452 -5.41 -24.03 19.45
C PRO A 452 -4.36 -25.00 18.89
N SER A 453 -4.78 -26.11 18.26
CA SER A 453 -3.87 -27.12 17.69
C SER A 453 -3.55 -26.89 16.22
N ILE A 454 -3.98 -25.77 15.64
CA ILE A 454 -3.79 -25.49 14.23
C ILE A 454 -2.33 -25.17 13.90
N LEU A 455 -1.83 -25.70 12.79
CA LEU A 455 -0.46 -25.50 12.32
C LEU A 455 -0.35 -24.24 11.44
N PRO A 456 0.85 -23.63 11.37
CA PRO A 456 1.11 -22.56 10.41
C PRO A 456 0.89 -23.01 8.95
N GLU A 457 0.36 -22.12 8.14
CA GLU A 457 0.34 -22.31 6.68
C GLU A 457 1.76 -22.22 6.13
N ARG A 458 2.00 -22.99 5.06
CA ARG A 458 3.29 -23.02 4.38
C ARG A 458 3.11 -22.83 2.87
N SER A 459 4.13 -22.27 2.24
CA SER A 459 4.16 -22.15 0.77
C SER A 459 5.56 -22.30 0.22
N HIS A 460 5.64 -22.79 -1.03
CA HIS A 460 6.85 -22.83 -1.84
C HIS A 460 6.57 -22.14 -3.15
N SER A 461 7.46 -21.24 -3.59
CA SER A 461 7.33 -20.53 -4.85
C SER A 461 8.56 -20.71 -5.73
N ILE A 462 8.31 -20.88 -7.03
CA ILE A 462 9.33 -20.88 -8.08
C ILE A 462 8.94 -19.78 -9.06
N GLU A 463 9.90 -18.93 -9.42
CA GLU A 463 9.70 -17.84 -10.36
C GLU A 463 10.82 -17.77 -11.39
N ALA A 464 10.47 -17.37 -12.61
CA ALA A 464 11.42 -17.02 -13.66
C ALA A 464 10.94 -15.75 -14.38
N ALA A 465 11.84 -14.82 -14.65
CA ALA A 465 11.46 -13.59 -15.33
C ALA A 465 12.47 -13.17 -16.39
N LEU A 466 11.94 -12.51 -17.42
CA LEU A 466 12.69 -11.78 -18.43
C LEU A 466 12.38 -10.29 -18.25
N GLN A 467 13.43 -9.47 -18.13
CA GLN A 467 13.33 -8.03 -17.96
C GLN A 467 14.10 -7.31 -19.05
N TYR A 468 13.50 -6.24 -19.56
CA TYR A 468 14.15 -5.23 -20.38
C TYR A 468 14.13 -3.90 -19.62
N ALA A 469 15.27 -3.23 -19.54
CA ALA A 469 15.38 -1.92 -18.90
C ALA A 469 16.21 -0.97 -19.80
N SER A 470 15.71 0.25 -19.99
CA SER A 470 16.45 1.32 -20.67
C SER A 470 15.90 2.68 -20.25
N ASP A 471 16.72 3.73 -20.32
CA ASP A 471 16.31 5.09 -20.00
C ASP A 471 15.19 5.60 -20.93
N ALA A 472 15.13 5.11 -22.17
CA ALA A 472 14.14 5.54 -23.16
C ALA A 472 12.74 4.94 -22.94
N VAL A 473 12.63 3.79 -22.29
CA VAL A 473 11.37 3.04 -22.18
C VAL A 473 10.99 2.75 -20.73
N GLY A 474 11.97 2.78 -19.81
CA GLY A 474 11.80 2.32 -18.44
C GLY A 474 12.00 0.81 -18.32
N VAL A 475 11.25 0.16 -17.44
CA VAL A 475 11.36 -1.27 -17.10
C VAL A 475 10.14 -2.03 -17.61
N VAL A 476 10.37 -3.02 -18.47
CA VAL A 476 9.38 -4.01 -18.92
C VAL A 476 9.79 -5.36 -18.35
N ARG A 477 8.87 -6.07 -17.71
CA ARG A 477 9.15 -7.38 -17.12
C ARG A 477 8.02 -8.36 -17.37
N VAL A 478 8.37 -9.61 -17.69
CA VAL A 478 7.45 -10.74 -17.76
C VAL A 478 7.94 -11.78 -16.78
N THR A 479 7.07 -12.21 -15.88
CA THR A 479 7.36 -13.19 -14.83
C THR A 479 6.44 -14.38 -14.95
N ALA A 480 6.98 -15.58 -15.04
CA ALA A 480 6.26 -16.83 -14.83
C ALA A 480 6.43 -17.25 -13.37
N PHE A 481 5.35 -17.64 -12.71
CA PHE A 481 5.40 -18.03 -11.30
C PHE A 481 4.51 -19.23 -11.00
N GLN A 482 4.89 -19.99 -9.99
CA GLN A 482 4.07 -21.03 -9.39
C GLN A 482 4.29 -21.03 -7.88
N THR A 483 3.20 -20.89 -7.13
CA THR A 483 3.18 -21.01 -5.65
C THR A 483 2.26 -22.16 -5.26
N ARG A 484 2.77 -23.06 -4.42
CA ARG A 484 2.00 -24.16 -3.81
C ARG A 484 1.85 -23.88 -2.32
N TYR A 485 0.64 -24.05 -1.85
CA TYR A 485 0.25 -23.86 -0.46
C TYR A 485 -0.08 -25.20 0.19
N SER A 486 0.30 -25.34 1.45
CA SER A 486 -0.06 -26.47 2.29
C SER A 486 -0.48 -26.01 3.67
N ASN A 487 -1.28 -26.83 4.36
CA ASN A 487 -1.85 -26.49 5.66
C ASN A 487 -2.66 -25.19 5.66
N LEU A 488 -3.33 -24.86 4.53
CA LEU A 488 -4.19 -23.69 4.50
C LEU A 488 -5.22 -23.75 5.61
N ILE A 489 -5.37 -22.65 6.32
CA ILE A 489 -6.34 -22.51 7.39
C ILE A 489 -7.66 -22.07 6.77
N ASP A 490 -8.68 -22.90 6.99
CA ASP A 490 -10.06 -22.64 6.55
C ASP A 490 -11.05 -23.04 7.63
N TYR A 491 -12.17 -22.35 7.68
CA TYR A 491 -13.23 -22.65 8.63
C TYR A 491 -14.17 -23.68 8.02
N ARG A 492 -14.21 -24.88 8.59
CA ARG A 492 -14.99 -26.02 8.11
C ARG A 492 -15.99 -26.50 9.15
N PRO A 493 -17.15 -27.04 8.70
CA PRO A 493 -18.08 -27.68 9.63
C PRO A 493 -17.34 -28.77 10.42
N ASP A 494 -17.47 -28.73 11.73
CA ASP A 494 -16.99 -29.80 12.60
C ASP A 494 -18.14 -30.81 12.85
N ALA A 495 -17.88 -32.08 12.56
CA ALA A 495 -18.88 -33.14 12.67
C ALA A 495 -19.42 -33.34 14.10
N ARG A 496 -18.71 -32.82 15.12
CA ARG A 496 -19.03 -33.01 16.54
C ARG A 496 -19.81 -31.84 17.14
N SER A 497 -19.61 -30.62 16.62
CA SER A 497 -20.10 -29.39 17.25
C SER A 497 -21.13 -28.64 16.42
N PHE A 498 -21.34 -28.97 15.16
CA PHE A 498 -22.15 -28.22 14.19
C PHE A 498 -21.65 -26.78 13.92
N TYR A 499 -20.51 -26.39 14.48
CA TYR A 499 -19.87 -25.10 14.24
C TYR A 499 -18.82 -25.18 13.13
N TYR A 500 -18.49 -24.05 12.54
CA TYR A 500 -17.36 -23.91 11.64
C TYR A 500 -16.11 -23.64 12.48
N ILE A 501 -15.18 -24.59 12.47
CA ILE A 501 -13.93 -24.52 13.26
C ILE A 501 -12.75 -24.35 12.32
N ALA A 502 -11.76 -23.55 12.73
CA ALA A 502 -10.50 -23.39 12.01
C ALA A 502 -9.73 -24.71 11.90
N GLN A 503 -9.37 -25.13 10.69
CA GLN A 503 -8.70 -26.40 10.39
C GLN A 503 -7.62 -26.22 9.33
N ASN A 504 -6.56 -27.01 9.38
CA ASN A 504 -5.57 -27.14 8.31
C ASN A 504 -6.08 -28.13 7.25
N VAL A 505 -6.90 -27.67 6.35
CA VAL A 505 -7.62 -28.56 5.43
C VAL A 505 -7.18 -28.44 3.98
N GLY A 506 -6.36 -27.43 3.66
CA GLY A 506 -6.21 -27.06 2.27
C GLY A 506 -4.82 -27.25 1.70
N ARG A 507 -4.81 -27.72 0.45
CA ARG A 507 -3.72 -27.50 -0.50
C ARG A 507 -4.26 -26.64 -1.63
N ALA A 508 -3.50 -25.63 -2.01
CA ALA A 508 -3.83 -24.81 -3.16
C ALA A 508 -2.60 -24.61 -4.03
N LYS A 509 -2.85 -24.29 -5.27
CA LYS A 509 -1.82 -23.94 -6.23
C LYS A 509 -2.25 -22.73 -7.03
N VAL A 510 -1.37 -21.73 -7.11
CA VAL A 510 -1.53 -20.60 -8.01
C VAL A 510 -0.32 -20.56 -8.94
N GLN A 511 -0.56 -20.62 -10.23
CA GLN A 511 0.47 -20.49 -11.25
C GLN A 511 0.02 -19.50 -12.31
N GLY A 512 0.95 -18.79 -12.92
CA GLY A 512 0.57 -17.77 -13.87
C GLY A 512 1.73 -17.07 -14.57
N LEU A 513 1.32 -16.12 -15.42
CA LEU A 513 2.18 -15.16 -16.08
C LEU A 513 1.77 -13.75 -15.67
N GLU A 514 2.72 -12.94 -15.37
CA GLU A 514 2.59 -11.53 -14.99
C GLU A 514 3.43 -10.70 -15.94
N GLY A 515 2.82 -9.70 -16.59
CA GLY A 515 3.51 -8.68 -17.38
C GLY A 515 3.41 -7.34 -16.70
N SER A 516 4.50 -6.59 -16.66
CA SER A 516 4.51 -5.21 -16.14
C SER A 516 5.37 -4.30 -17.01
N TRP A 517 4.93 -3.06 -17.13
CA TRP A 517 5.71 -1.99 -17.72
C TRP A 517 5.56 -0.73 -16.88
N GLN A 518 6.66 -0.18 -16.44
CA GLN A 518 6.75 1.10 -15.74
C GLN A 518 7.82 1.95 -16.45
N GLY A 519 7.41 3.05 -17.04
CA GLY A 519 8.31 3.90 -17.81
C GLY A 519 7.57 5.03 -18.51
N HIS A 520 8.14 5.49 -19.64
CA HIS A 520 7.57 6.59 -20.39
C HIS A 520 7.69 6.39 -21.91
N VAL A 521 6.83 7.07 -22.65
CA VAL A 521 6.91 7.21 -24.11
C VAL A 521 6.92 8.71 -24.42
N GLY A 522 8.08 9.24 -24.76
CA GLY A 522 8.28 10.67 -24.81
C GLY A 522 7.97 11.31 -23.44
N ALA A 523 7.08 12.29 -23.42
CA ALA A 523 6.64 12.94 -22.18
C ALA A 523 5.46 12.24 -21.48
N THR A 524 5.01 11.07 -21.93
CA THR A 524 3.88 10.34 -21.35
C THR A 524 4.39 9.26 -20.41
N ASP A 525 4.07 9.37 -19.13
CA ASP A 525 4.32 8.32 -18.15
C ASP A 525 3.32 7.18 -18.37
N VAL A 526 3.78 5.95 -18.29
CA VAL A 526 2.98 4.74 -18.56
C VAL A 526 3.27 3.69 -17.51
N ARG A 527 2.21 3.16 -16.93
CA ARG A 527 2.22 1.99 -16.08
C ARG A 527 1.21 0.98 -16.60
N VAL A 528 1.64 -0.23 -16.83
CA VAL A 528 0.78 -1.35 -17.25
C VAL A 528 1.07 -2.56 -16.41
N ALA A 529 0.05 -3.25 -15.97
CA ALA A 529 0.15 -4.56 -15.34
C ALA A 529 -0.91 -5.48 -15.92
N ALA A 530 -0.53 -6.73 -16.21
CA ALA A 530 -1.45 -7.75 -16.68
C ALA A 530 -1.09 -9.09 -16.04
N THR A 531 -2.11 -9.83 -15.59
CA THR A 531 -1.93 -11.12 -14.92
C THR A 531 -2.87 -12.15 -15.52
N LEU A 532 -2.29 -13.29 -15.87
CA LEU A 532 -2.98 -14.52 -16.22
C LEU A 532 -2.62 -15.56 -15.17
N GLN A 533 -3.59 -16.05 -14.40
CA GLN A 533 -3.33 -17.01 -13.33
C GLN A 533 -4.37 -18.12 -13.27
N ASN A 534 -3.99 -19.24 -12.66
CA ASN A 534 -4.86 -20.36 -12.37
C ASN A 534 -4.85 -20.63 -10.86
N PRO A 535 -5.74 -20.00 -10.07
CA PRO A 535 -5.80 -20.12 -8.63
C PRO A 535 -6.74 -21.28 -8.23
N ILE A 536 -6.17 -22.45 -7.97
CA ILE A 536 -6.91 -23.67 -7.71
C ILE A 536 -6.79 -24.11 -6.25
N ASP A 537 -7.92 -24.36 -5.61
CA ASP A 537 -8.02 -25.20 -4.42
C ASP A 537 -7.85 -26.67 -4.86
N GLU A 538 -6.67 -27.25 -4.62
CA GLU A 538 -6.38 -28.64 -4.98
C GLU A 538 -7.11 -29.64 -4.09
N THR A 539 -7.63 -29.21 -2.94
CA THR A 539 -8.40 -30.08 -2.04
C THR A 539 -9.83 -30.29 -2.52
N GLN A 540 -10.45 -29.21 -3.05
CA GLN A 540 -11.82 -29.24 -3.54
C GLN A 540 -11.92 -29.28 -5.07
N ASN A 541 -10.80 -29.21 -5.78
CA ASN A 541 -10.71 -29.13 -7.23
C ASN A 541 -11.59 -28.04 -7.84
N ARG A 542 -11.52 -26.83 -7.26
CA ARG A 542 -12.27 -25.65 -7.72
C ARG A 542 -11.41 -24.39 -7.69
N ASP A 543 -11.89 -23.32 -8.31
CA ASP A 543 -11.22 -22.03 -8.23
C ASP A 543 -11.25 -21.51 -6.78
N LEU A 544 -10.18 -20.85 -6.37
CA LEU A 544 -10.17 -20.09 -5.13
C LEU A 544 -11.13 -18.89 -5.26
N ASP A 545 -11.96 -18.65 -4.26
CA ASP A 545 -12.97 -17.60 -4.27
C ASP A 545 -12.36 -16.20 -4.40
N ARG A 546 -13.03 -15.31 -5.12
CA ARG A 546 -12.67 -13.89 -5.35
C ARG A 546 -11.41 -13.67 -6.18
N ARG A 547 -10.79 -14.71 -6.79
CA ARG A 547 -9.61 -14.58 -7.66
C ARG A 547 -10.00 -14.69 -9.11
N ALA A 548 -9.88 -13.59 -9.86
CA ALA A 548 -10.04 -13.66 -11.31
C ALA A 548 -8.83 -14.35 -11.95
N ARG A 549 -9.07 -15.16 -12.97
CA ARG A 549 -7.99 -15.80 -13.74
C ARG A 549 -7.26 -14.83 -14.67
N ARG A 550 -7.88 -13.71 -15.01
CA ARG A 550 -7.35 -12.70 -15.93
C ARG A 550 -7.73 -11.32 -15.43
N PHE A 551 -6.78 -10.45 -15.30
CA PHE A 551 -7.00 -9.05 -14.95
C PHE A 551 -5.82 -8.20 -15.40
N ALA A 552 -6.08 -6.92 -15.63
CA ALA A 552 -5.06 -5.97 -16.02
C ALA A 552 -5.41 -4.57 -15.53
N SER A 553 -4.39 -3.73 -15.43
CA SER A 553 -4.50 -2.31 -15.16
C SER A 553 -3.58 -1.52 -16.07
N MET A 554 -3.98 -0.30 -16.40
CA MET A 554 -3.16 0.66 -17.12
C MET A 554 -3.40 2.04 -16.53
N ALA A 555 -2.32 2.78 -16.30
CA ALA A 555 -2.37 4.20 -15.97
C ALA A 555 -1.42 4.94 -16.90
N VAL A 556 -1.90 6.05 -17.45
CA VAL A 556 -1.10 6.95 -18.29
C VAL A 556 -1.24 8.37 -17.78
N SER A 557 -0.16 9.13 -17.77
CA SER A 557 -0.22 10.56 -17.47
C SER A 557 0.73 11.36 -18.37
N ARG A 558 0.29 12.55 -18.77
CA ARG A 558 1.08 13.40 -19.66
C ARG A 558 1.03 14.86 -19.21
N PRO A 559 2.18 15.50 -18.99
CA PRO A 559 2.26 16.94 -18.85
C PRO A 559 2.04 17.63 -20.22
N PHE A 560 1.28 18.70 -20.22
CA PHE A 560 1.00 19.51 -21.41
C PHE A 560 0.83 20.99 -21.03
N GLY A 561 1.86 21.81 -21.22
CA GLY A 561 1.87 23.19 -20.72
C GLY A 561 1.73 23.22 -19.19
N GLY A 562 0.72 23.97 -18.70
CA GLY A 562 0.36 24.00 -17.28
C GLY A 562 -0.54 22.84 -16.83
N TRP A 563 -0.91 21.94 -17.74
CA TRP A 563 -1.77 20.79 -17.47
C TRP A 563 -0.96 19.51 -17.27
N ARG A 564 -1.48 18.63 -16.43
CA ARG A 564 -1.17 17.20 -16.42
C ARG A 564 -2.48 16.44 -16.56
N VAL A 565 -2.63 15.65 -17.60
CA VAL A 565 -3.83 14.83 -17.86
C VAL A 565 -3.50 13.36 -17.67
N GLY A 566 -4.42 12.60 -17.11
CA GLY A 566 -4.26 11.18 -16.84
C GLY A 566 -5.49 10.38 -17.22
N GLY A 567 -5.25 9.11 -17.51
CA GLY A 567 -6.29 8.12 -17.75
C GLY A 567 -5.90 6.79 -17.17
N GLU A 568 -6.87 6.09 -16.61
CA GLU A 568 -6.70 4.79 -15.96
C GLU A 568 -7.72 3.80 -16.50
N TRP A 569 -7.30 2.57 -16.61
CA TRP A 569 -8.16 1.47 -16.99
C TRP A 569 -7.89 0.28 -16.10
N LEU A 570 -8.94 -0.27 -15.48
CA LEU A 570 -8.93 -1.48 -14.68
C LEU A 570 -9.88 -2.49 -15.31
N VAL A 571 -9.41 -3.70 -15.55
CA VAL A 571 -10.22 -4.78 -16.12
C VAL A 571 -10.01 -6.07 -15.33
N SER A 572 -11.10 -6.77 -15.05
CA SER A 572 -11.09 -8.06 -14.38
C SER A 572 -12.04 -9.03 -15.08
N GLY A 573 -11.59 -10.26 -15.27
CA GLY A 573 -12.44 -11.35 -15.72
C GLY A 573 -13.47 -11.78 -14.67
N ALA A 574 -14.40 -12.64 -15.09
CA ALA A 574 -15.35 -13.26 -14.19
C ALA A 574 -14.60 -14.13 -13.14
N ARG A 575 -15.22 -14.25 -11.96
CA ARG A 575 -14.70 -15.04 -10.83
C ARG A 575 -15.83 -15.61 -9.98
N THR A 576 -15.49 -16.56 -9.14
CA THR A 576 -16.41 -17.11 -8.12
C THR A 576 -16.24 -16.37 -6.81
N ASP A 577 -17.29 -16.16 -6.05
CA ASP A 577 -17.28 -15.70 -4.67
C ASP A 577 -17.73 -16.81 -3.72
N ALA A 578 -17.68 -16.54 -2.41
CA ALA A 578 -18.10 -17.45 -1.37
C ALA A 578 -19.52 -17.98 -1.63
N GLY A 579 -19.74 -19.28 -1.33
CA GLY A 579 -21.01 -19.94 -1.63
C GLY A 579 -21.17 -20.39 -3.08
N GLY A 580 -20.17 -20.25 -3.95
CA GLY A 580 -20.22 -20.62 -5.35
C GLY A 580 -20.87 -19.58 -6.26
N GLU A 581 -21.13 -18.39 -5.74
CA GLU A 581 -21.74 -17.27 -6.48
C GLU A 581 -20.80 -16.76 -7.56
N ARG A 582 -21.35 -16.48 -8.75
CA ARG A 582 -20.56 -16.01 -9.89
C ARG A 582 -20.64 -14.50 -10.05
N LEU A 583 -19.49 -13.84 -10.01
CA LEU A 583 -19.35 -12.43 -10.32
C LEU A 583 -18.92 -12.23 -11.78
N GLY A 584 -19.58 -11.33 -12.49
CA GLY A 584 -19.24 -10.96 -13.87
C GLY A 584 -17.88 -10.29 -13.96
N GLY A 585 -17.29 -10.34 -15.16
CA GLY A 585 -16.13 -9.51 -15.49
C GLY A 585 -16.53 -8.03 -15.66
N TYR A 586 -15.58 -7.12 -15.43
CA TYR A 586 -15.81 -5.69 -15.57
C TYR A 586 -14.59 -4.98 -16.15
N GLY A 587 -14.85 -3.79 -16.70
CA GLY A 587 -13.83 -2.82 -17.06
C GLY A 587 -14.30 -1.43 -16.66
N ILE A 588 -13.45 -0.67 -15.97
CA ILE A 588 -13.73 0.71 -15.56
C ILE A 588 -12.62 1.62 -16.06
N VAL A 589 -13.01 2.83 -16.46
CA VAL A 589 -12.10 3.88 -16.92
C VAL A 589 -12.26 5.07 -16.01
N ASN A 590 -11.13 5.62 -15.55
CA ASN A 590 -11.06 6.86 -14.80
C ASN A 590 -10.27 7.89 -15.60
N LEU A 591 -10.60 9.16 -15.42
CA LEU A 591 -9.87 10.29 -16.00
C LEU A 591 -9.45 11.24 -14.90
N SER A 592 -8.29 11.85 -15.05
CA SER A 592 -7.80 12.90 -14.17
C SER A 592 -7.17 14.04 -14.95
N ALA A 593 -7.27 15.25 -14.40
CA ALA A 593 -6.60 16.42 -14.94
C ALA A 593 -6.17 17.33 -13.79
N ARG A 594 -4.96 17.84 -13.86
CA ARG A 594 -4.46 18.89 -12.98
C ARG A 594 -4.00 20.06 -13.81
N TYR A 595 -4.34 21.27 -13.37
CA TYR A 595 -3.89 22.53 -13.95
C TYR A 595 -3.17 23.37 -12.91
N ASP A 596 -1.91 23.71 -13.16
CA ASP A 596 -1.13 24.63 -12.32
C ASP A 596 -1.50 26.07 -12.71
N ILE A 597 -2.41 26.69 -11.94
CA ILE A 597 -2.90 28.06 -12.15
C ILE A 597 -1.75 29.05 -12.03
N THR A 598 -0.92 28.84 -11.03
CA THR A 598 0.34 29.57 -10.80
C THR A 598 1.43 28.58 -10.41
N LYS A 599 2.63 29.08 -10.07
CA LYS A 599 3.69 28.21 -9.53
C LYS A 599 3.28 27.55 -8.20
N SER A 600 2.33 28.10 -7.46
CA SER A 600 1.91 27.61 -6.14
C SER A 600 0.48 27.08 -6.11
N TRP A 601 -0.46 27.64 -6.88
CA TRP A 601 -1.84 27.22 -6.90
C TRP A 601 -2.13 26.24 -8.03
N TYR A 602 -2.87 25.20 -7.71
CA TYR A 602 -3.35 24.23 -8.69
C TYR A 602 -4.81 23.84 -8.45
N VAL A 603 -5.49 23.43 -9.50
CA VAL A 603 -6.77 22.73 -9.45
C VAL A 603 -6.59 21.34 -10.04
N SER A 604 -7.17 20.32 -9.42
CA SER A 604 -7.27 18.99 -10.00
C SER A 604 -8.71 18.51 -10.05
N ALA A 605 -9.05 17.76 -11.09
CA ALA A 605 -10.33 17.13 -11.27
C ALA A 605 -10.14 15.65 -11.58
N ARG A 606 -11.05 14.80 -11.10
CA ARG A 606 -11.06 13.36 -11.37
C ARG A 606 -12.49 12.90 -11.64
N ILE A 607 -12.64 11.98 -12.60
CA ILE A 607 -13.88 11.28 -12.87
C ILE A 607 -13.58 9.78 -12.75
N ASP A 608 -14.21 9.13 -11.81
CA ASP A 608 -14.13 7.68 -11.63
C ASP A 608 -15.31 7.01 -12.31
N ASN A 609 -15.07 5.78 -12.83
CA ASN A 609 -16.07 4.99 -13.52
C ASN A 609 -16.79 5.81 -14.61
N LEU A 610 -16.03 6.39 -15.54
CA LEU A 610 -16.48 7.33 -16.57
C LEU A 610 -17.75 6.87 -17.31
N PHE A 611 -17.84 5.56 -17.58
CA PHE A 611 -18.95 4.98 -18.35
C PHE A 611 -20.12 4.49 -17.48
N ASP A 612 -20.09 4.81 -16.17
CA ASP A 612 -21.14 4.42 -15.20
C ASP A 612 -21.42 2.91 -15.18
N LYS A 613 -20.35 2.12 -15.28
CA LYS A 613 -20.43 0.66 -15.32
C LYS A 613 -20.93 0.11 -13.99
N ASP A 614 -21.96 -0.73 -14.05
CA ASP A 614 -22.37 -1.58 -12.94
C ASP A 614 -21.41 -2.79 -12.84
N TYR A 615 -20.83 -3.01 -11.67
CA TYR A 615 -19.93 -4.12 -11.41
C TYR A 615 -19.96 -4.50 -9.93
N GLU A 616 -19.44 -5.67 -9.61
CA GLU A 616 -19.36 -6.17 -8.24
C GLU A 616 -17.92 -6.60 -7.93
N LEU A 617 -17.43 -6.22 -6.75
CA LEU A 617 -16.16 -6.70 -6.21
C LEU A 617 -16.37 -7.88 -5.27
N ALA A 618 -17.48 -7.90 -4.53
CA ALA A 618 -17.95 -9.01 -3.70
C ALA A 618 -19.45 -9.24 -3.96
N TYR A 619 -19.92 -10.48 -3.81
CA TYR A 619 -21.30 -10.85 -4.06
C TYR A 619 -22.27 -10.06 -3.17
N ALA A 620 -23.32 -9.50 -3.79
CA ALA A 620 -24.34 -8.66 -3.19
C ALA A 620 -23.84 -7.31 -2.64
N TYR A 621 -22.60 -6.89 -2.92
CA TYR A 621 -22.14 -5.57 -2.55
C TYR A 621 -22.12 -4.63 -3.75
N ASN A 622 -22.75 -3.48 -3.57
CA ASN A 622 -22.73 -2.39 -4.53
C ASN A 622 -21.32 -1.77 -4.62
N THR A 623 -21.00 -1.24 -5.78
CA THR A 623 -19.80 -0.45 -6.03
C THR A 623 -20.18 0.98 -6.44
N PRO A 624 -19.24 1.95 -6.30
CA PRO A 624 -19.50 3.32 -6.71
C PRO A 624 -19.89 3.41 -8.18
N LYS A 625 -20.94 4.16 -8.47
CA LYS A 625 -21.29 4.62 -9.81
C LYS A 625 -20.28 5.68 -10.28
N ARG A 626 -20.53 6.30 -11.45
CA ARG A 626 -19.70 7.42 -11.89
C ARG A 626 -19.63 8.51 -10.81
N GLY A 627 -18.41 8.88 -10.43
CA GLY A 627 -18.14 9.94 -9.48
C GLY A 627 -17.26 11.03 -10.09
N ALA A 628 -17.49 12.28 -9.69
CA ALA A 628 -16.66 13.42 -10.09
C ALA A 628 -16.15 14.14 -8.84
N TYR A 629 -14.88 14.54 -8.85
CA TYR A 629 -14.19 15.15 -7.71
C TYR A 629 -13.35 16.33 -8.20
N VAL A 630 -13.30 17.40 -7.42
CA VAL A 630 -12.48 18.58 -7.70
C VAL A 630 -11.72 18.97 -6.43
N THR A 631 -10.44 19.27 -6.58
CA THR A 631 -9.57 19.69 -5.49
C THR A 631 -8.85 20.98 -5.89
N LEU A 632 -8.88 21.97 -5.00
CA LEU A 632 -8.05 23.17 -5.07
C LEU A 632 -6.90 23.00 -4.06
N GLY A 633 -5.69 23.21 -4.52
CA GLY A 633 -4.52 23.09 -3.66
C GLY A 633 -3.53 24.23 -3.84
N TRP A 634 -2.76 24.44 -2.79
CA TRP A 634 -1.64 25.36 -2.77
C TRP A 634 -0.40 24.68 -2.19
N GLN A 635 0.74 24.93 -2.80
CA GLN A 635 2.04 24.41 -2.37
C GLN A 635 3.10 25.49 -2.52
N GLN A 636 3.89 25.68 -1.49
CA GLN A 636 5.06 26.54 -1.55
C GLN A 636 6.16 25.82 -2.33
N ARG A 637 6.77 26.48 -3.31
CA ARG A 637 7.88 25.94 -4.14
C ARG A 637 9.24 26.44 -3.70
#